data_d210737ad462c003fbf288db70fcb672
#
_entry.id   d210737ad462c003fbf288db70fcb672
#
_cell.length_a   1.000
_cell.length_b   1.000
_cell.length_c   1.000
_cell.angle_alpha   90.00
_cell.angle_beta   90.00
_cell.angle_gamma   90.00
#
_symmetry.space_group_name_H-M   'P 1'
#
loop_
_entity.id
_entity.type
_entity.pdbx_description
1 polymer ?
#
loop_
_entity_poly.entity_id
_entity_poly.type
_entity_poly.pdbx_seq_one_letter_code
_entity_poly.pdbx_strand_id
1 'polypeptide(L)'
;MADINEKLSAASGGEGLKQQVMGPMMGGTLPPVQGNVAMPMQDPIQMLRAKSKDKTPELSLDTVTKKQKEKIMKAFAQCKDIADKHYTSVVEDAVLHRRDVYDATPEYYKNVFPKLSETSKWVSKDVKTSCMWIQTGMMEAFCGSEAPLSVKGVNVEDDEIAAKVQELVRYQLEKKNDWYHFCQTIIGYALSENFAVAKVWWKREEKRTPMEEMLDLNDEQQQLALITRALDGKIDNLEFEDIEGAPDFLKITYDNIEVKSNHPVVEYIPTSELRYTPDAPSLQDCKFVAHRKVVRGDYLKRREIDGVYKNIDKALKEYSKGDTSETALDISNDAHRYNTENRLSDNDNASMEVELYEAYLQVDYNNDGIYENIIVHAIGDEPIRIATNDFDFPPFFVASSFYNPNAVFSEDSFTDILEQQQDLKTAIIRQVITNVAKNNSPRTFVNARNVNMDEFLDNNEIITVEGNPNENIFVPPSLPLAGVTMELVQYAQNEIESQSGSTRYNQGLDSNSLNSTATGITAILGMSEKRNKMVARSLAEKFFIPIYKFIILLDQKYMDETEIVRLTNKTLSIRKEDLDIDYDLIVNVGQGASTREAQIQYLLLVMNQLYPQLAGIGVVTPKSWYNLACKLLEQLGLRDVSQYLLDPDSQEAKAAAEQVKIEQAQAQAQAMQDNLQLSIAKSSIPRFTTNLKDLPPDVQRQYIKDKLGIDTTEQAIVEHEEFMQNDG
;
A
#
# COMPACT_ATOMS: atom_id res chain seq x y z
N MET A 1 -1.88 -30.84 29.63
CA MET A 1 -1.98 -29.51 30.26
C MET A 1 -1.58 -29.44 31.72
N ALA A 2 -0.83 -30.38 32.20
CA ALA A 2 -0.33 -30.37 33.59
C ALA A 2 1.21 -30.22 33.69
N ASP A 3 1.92 -30.29 32.57
CA ASP A 3 3.40 -30.34 32.56
C ASP A 3 4.12 -29.03 32.16
N ILE A 4 3.36 -27.96 31.89
CA ILE A 4 3.93 -26.67 31.52
C ILE A 4 3.98 -25.67 32.67
N ASN A 5 3.19 -25.90 33.72
CA ASN A 5 3.18 -25.03 34.90
C ASN A 5 4.28 -25.35 35.95
N GLU A 6 4.97 -26.46 35.84
CA GLU A 6 6.02 -26.84 36.81
C GLU A 6 7.42 -26.34 36.44
N LYS A 7 7.60 -25.91 35.17
CA LYS A 7 8.88 -25.33 34.72
C LYS A 7 8.96 -23.79 34.80
N LEU A 8 7.87 -23.11 35.07
CA LEU A 8 7.82 -21.66 35.26
C LEU A 8 7.98 -21.19 36.72
N SER A 9 7.97 -22.09 37.68
CA SER A 9 8.16 -21.75 39.11
C SER A 9 9.59 -21.88 39.61
N ALA A 10 10.53 -22.33 38.79
CA ALA A 10 11.92 -22.56 39.19
C ALA A 10 12.92 -21.42 38.80
N ALA A 11 12.44 -20.37 38.19
CA ALA A 11 13.30 -19.26 37.76
C ALA A 11 13.13 -17.93 38.52
N SER A 12 12.38 -17.91 39.64
CA SER A 12 12.25 -16.71 40.47
C SER A 12 12.70 -17.00 41.92
N GLY A 13 14.00 -17.07 42.12
CA GLY A 13 14.60 -17.17 43.44
C GLY A 13 15.88 -16.37 43.52
N GLY A 14 15.84 -15.23 44.18
CA GLY A 14 17.04 -14.49 44.53
C GLY A 14 16.77 -13.06 45.00
N GLU A 15 16.35 -12.92 46.27
CA GLU A 15 16.78 -11.94 47.29
C GLU A 15 17.00 -10.49 46.81
N GLY A 16 16.27 -9.46 47.21
CA GLY A 16 16.08 -9.07 48.63
C GLY A 16 16.86 -7.80 48.87
N LEU A 17 16.29 -6.59 48.62
CA LEU A 17 16.78 -5.36 49.20
C LEU A 17 15.61 -4.52 49.75
N LYS A 18 15.73 -4.29 51.05
CA LYS A 18 14.75 -3.71 51.96
C LYS A 18 14.51 -2.23 51.68
N GLN A 19 13.23 -1.84 51.71
CA GLN A 19 12.74 -0.51 52.01
C GLN A 19 13.44 0.11 53.22
N GLN A 20 13.85 1.34 53.12
CA GLN A 20 14.06 2.22 54.27
C GLN A 20 13.23 3.50 54.12
N VAL A 21 12.50 3.70 55.19
CA VAL A 21 11.44 4.66 55.44
C VAL A 21 11.99 6.07 55.61
N MET A 22 11.21 7.06 55.13
CA MET A 22 11.33 8.49 55.40
C MET A 22 11.36 8.84 56.90
N GLY A 23 12.20 9.79 57.29
CA GLY A 23 12.12 10.59 58.48
C GLY A 23 12.60 12.03 58.20
N PRO A 24 12.16 13.04 58.98
CA PRO A 24 11.99 14.40 58.47
C PRO A 24 13.18 15.33 58.66
N MET A 25 13.14 16.44 57.95
CA MET A 25 14.00 17.63 57.88
C MET A 25 14.63 18.09 59.18
N MET A 26 15.89 18.43 59.14
CA MET A 26 16.45 19.58 59.87
C MET A 26 17.62 20.19 59.07
N GLY A 27 17.64 21.52 59.08
CA GLY A 27 18.53 22.35 58.26
C GLY A 27 20.02 22.17 58.57
N GLY A 28 20.77 22.21 57.54
CA GLY A 28 22.22 22.24 57.58
C GLY A 28 22.76 23.03 56.38
N THR A 29 23.46 24.05 56.65
CA THR A 29 24.19 24.97 55.78
C THR A 29 24.98 24.22 54.68
N LEU A 30 24.83 24.68 53.44
CA LEU A 30 25.61 24.28 52.28
C LEU A 30 27.12 24.55 52.53
N PRO A 31 27.99 23.55 52.26
CA PRO A 31 29.41 23.79 52.19
C PRO A 31 29.75 24.62 50.93
N PRO A 32 30.86 25.39 50.95
CA PRO A 32 31.24 26.25 49.85
C PRO A 32 31.60 25.42 48.63
N VAL A 33 31.08 25.81 47.47
CA VAL A 33 31.44 25.29 46.15
C VAL A 33 32.96 25.49 45.95
N GLN A 34 33.70 24.43 46.07
CA GLN A 34 35.10 24.42 45.63
C GLN A 34 35.08 24.44 44.11
N GLY A 35 35.91 25.32 43.57
CA GLY A 35 36.01 25.70 42.17
C GLY A 35 36.04 24.53 41.23
N ASN A 36 35.31 24.68 40.13
CA ASN A 36 35.46 23.92 38.91
C ASN A 36 36.92 23.86 38.52
N VAL A 37 37.51 22.69 38.66
CA VAL A 37 38.69 22.34 37.88
C VAL A 37 38.14 22.22 36.45
N ALA A 38 38.35 23.25 35.64
CA ALA A 38 38.15 23.18 34.22
C ALA A 38 38.97 21.99 33.72
N MET A 39 38.31 20.91 33.34
CA MET A 39 38.95 19.93 32.45
C MET A 39 39.44 20.71 31.25
N PRO A 40 40.69 20.52 30.80
CA PRO A 40 41.15 21.15 29.58
C PRO A 40 40.17 20.74 28.48
N MET A 41 39.46 21.72 27.91
CA MET A 41 38.69 21.49 26.68
C MET A 41 39.69 20.93 25.68
N GLN A 42 39.55 19.66 25.35
CA GLN A 42 40.27 19.09 24.23
C GLN A 42 39.86 19.88 22.99
N ASP A 43 40.88 20.37 22.29
CA ASP A 43 40.72 21.12 21.05
C ASP A 43 39.71 20.37 20.16
N PRO A 44 38.56 21.02 19.75
CA PRO A 44 37.52 20.39 18.96
C PRO A 44 38.06 19.76 17.67
N ILE A 45 39.16 20.31 17.12
CA ILE A 45 39.84 19.76 15.95
C ILE A 45 40.56 18.44 16.29
N GLN A 46 41.10 18.31 17.53
CA GLN A 46 41.68 17.03 17.98
C GLN A 46 40.61 15.95 18.19
N MET A 47 39.41 16.32 18.62
CA MET A 47 38.26 15.39 18.70
C MET A 47 37.83 14.90 17.31
N LEU A 48 37.80 15.76 16.29
CA LEU A 48 37.50 15.36 14.90
C LEU A 48 38.62 14.47 14.33
N ARG A 49 39.90 14.77 14.64
CA ARG A 49 41.05 13.92 14.25
C ARG A 49 40.99 12.54 14.94
N ALA A 50 40.45 12.43 16.15
CA ALA A 50 40.30 11.17 16.87
C ALA A 50 39.10 10.34 16.33
N LYS A 51 37.96 10.97 16.03
CA LYS A 51 36.78 10.28 15.48
C LYS A 51 37.02 9.65 14.10
N SER A 52 37.97 10.18 13.30
CA SER A 52 38.30 9.57 12.01
C SER A 52 39.04 8.23 12.12
N LYS A 53 39.47 7.83 13.32
CA LYS A 53 40.28 6.61 13.56
C LYS A 53 39.51 5.45 14.22
N ASP A 54 38.32 5.66 14.79
CA ASP A 54 37.58 4.64 15.52
C ASP A 54 36.37 4.14 14.73
N LYS A 55 36.60 3.51 13.57
CA LYS A 55 35.60 2.62 12.99
C LYS A 55 35.95 1.19 13.38
N THR A 56 35.12 0.55 14.22
CA THR A 56 35.15 -0.91 14.41
C THR A 56 35.09 -1.57 13.04
N PRO A 57 35.93 -2.54 12.73
CA PRO A 57 35.95 -3.16 11.42
C PRO A 57 34.66 -3.96 11.22
N GLU A 58 33.71 -3.42 10.44
CA GLU A 58 32.59 -4.15 9.94
C GLU A 58 33.05 -5.32 9.07
N LEU A 59 32.27 -6.42 9.06
CA LEU A 59 32.55 -7.55 8.19
C LEU A 59 32.56 -7.07 6.73
N SER A 60 33.67 -7.20 6.06
CA SER A 60 33.87 -6.78 4.68
C SER A 60 34.73 -7.79 3.94
N LEU A 61 34.73 -7.73 2.61
CA LEU A 61 35.55 -8.60 1.79
C LEU A 61 37.06 -8.56 2.16
N ASP A 62 37.52 -7.43 2.70
CA ASP A 62 38.92 -7.22 3.09
C ASP A 62 39.21 -7.75 4.50
N THR A 63 38.23 -7.76 5.39
CA THR A 63 38.42 -8.23 6.79
C THR A 63 38.32 -9.75 6.91
N VAL A 64 37.68 -10.42 5.91
CA VAL A 64 37.48 -11.86 5.91
C VAL A 64 38.75 -12.59 5.47
N THR A 65 39.18 -13.56 6.25
CA THR A 65 40.32 -14.42 5.90
C THR A 65 40.00 -15.32 4.73
N LYS A 66 41.03 -15.76 3.97
CA LYS A 66 40.84 -16.64 2.81
C LYS A 66 40.07 -17.92 3.15
N LYS A 67 40.30 -18.53 4.31
CA LYS A 67 39.58 -19.74 4.75
C LYS A 67 38.08 -19.46 5.03
N GLN A 68 37.77 -18.34 5.63
CA GLN A 68 36.42 -17.92 5.89
C GLN A 68 35.69 -17.62 4.56
N LYS A 69 36.35 -16.91 3.62
CA LYS A 69 35.80 -16.67 2.28
C LYS A 69 35.48 -17.98 1.56
N GLU A 70 36.40 -18.96 1.58
CA GLU A 70 36.17 -20.28 0.97
C GLU A 70 34.99 -21.02 1.64
N LYS A 71 34.84 -20.93 2.98
CA LYS A 71 33.70 -21.54 3.70
C LYS A 71 32.37 -20.87 3.31
N ILE A 72 32.31 -19.52 3.29
CA ILE A 72 31.14 -18.76 2.88
C ILE A 72 30.74 -19.11 1.46
N MET A 73 31.68 -19.10 0.50
CA MET A 73 31.38 -19.38 -0.90
C MET A 73 30.97 -20.83 -1.14
N LYS A 74 31.54 -21.77 -0.38
CA LYS A 74 31.08 -23.16 -0.42
C LYS A 74 29.64 -23.31 0.06
N ALA A 75 29.27 -22.66 1.17
CA ALA A 75 27.91 -22.65 1.67
C ALA A 75 26.95 -21.99 0.68
N PHE A 76 27.35 -20.84 0.10
CA PHE A 76 26.62 -20.14 -0.95
C PHE A 76 26.33 -21.06 -2.16
N ALA A 77 27.36 -21.71 -2.70
CA ALA A 77 27.22 -22.59 -3.86
C ALA A 77 26.29 -23.77 -3.58
N GLN A 78 26.37 -24.39 -2.40
CA GLN A 78 25.49 -25.48 -1.99
C GLN A 78 24.02 -25.03 -1.86
N CYS A 79 23.80 -23.91 -1.19
CA CYS A 79 22.43 -23.35 -1.01
C CYS A 79 21.84 -22.89 -2.34
N LYS A 80 22.65 -22.28 -3.21
CA LYS A 80 22.26 -21.87 -4.56
C LYS A 80 21.81 -23.07 -5.38
N ASP A 81 22.57 -24.17 -5.41
CA ASP A 81 22.21 -25.40 -6.17
C ASP A 81 20.88 -25.99 -5.67
N ILE A 82 20.63 -26.01 -4.36
CA ILE A 82 19.35 -26.44 -3.79
C ILE A 82 18.21 -25.51 -4.22
N ALA A 83 18.45 -24.20 -4.14
CA ALA A 83 17.44 -23.19 -4.48
C ALA A 83 17.11 -23.19 -5.97
N ASP A 84 18.12 -23.33 -6.85
CA ASP A 84 17.93 -23.42 -8.31
C ASP A 84 17.14 -24.69 -8.68
N LYS A 85 17.46 -25.83 -8.07
CA LYS A 85 16.71 -27.09 -8.27
C LYS A 85 15.26 -26.97 -7.81
N HIS A 86 15.05 -26.39 -6.63
CA HIS A 86 13.69 -26.16 -6.13
C HIS A 86 12.90 -25.23 -7.04
N TYR A 87 13.52 -24.15 -7.49
CA TYR A 87 12.91 -23.20 -8.42
C TYR A 87 12.47 -23.91 -9.71
N THR A 88 13.36 -24.61 -10.39
CA THR A 88 13.07 -25.26 -11.68
C THR A 88 12.04 -26.37 -11.55
N SER A 89 12.08 -27.17 -10.45
CA SER A 89 11.21 -28.34 -10.32
C SER A 89 9.82 -28.05 -9.75
N VAL A 90 9.64 -26.94 -9.03
CA VAL A 90 8.39 -26.66 -8.31
C VAL A 90 7.78 -25.32 -8.70
N VAL A 91 8.58 -24.24 -8.71
CA VAL A 91 8.06 -22.89 -8.85
C VAL A 91 7.85 -22.53 -10.32
N GLU A 92 8.85 -22.77 -11.16
CA GLU A 92 8.86 -22.34 -12.56
C GLU A 92 7.72 -22.96 -13.37
N ASP A 93 7.58 -24.28 -13.34
CA ASP A 93 6.56 -25.00 -14.09
C ASP A 93 5.13 -24.56 -13.66
N ALA A 94 4.91 -24.43 -12.34
CA ALA A 94 3.61 -24.02 -11.82
C ALA A 94 3.25 -22.57 -12.21
N VAL A 95 4.22 -21.65 -12.14
CA VAL A 95 4.01 -20.24 -12.49
C VAL A 95 3.77 -20.08 -13.99
N LEU A 96 4.54 -20.78 -14.84
CA LEU A 96 4.32 -20.78 -16.30
C LEU A 96 2.92 -21.28 -16.65
N HIS A 97 2.52 -22.42 -16.08
CA HIS A 97 1.17 -22.96 -16.28
C HIS A 97 0.09 -21.96 -15.89
N ARG A 98 0.20 -21.34 -14.69
CA ARG A 98 -0.75 -20.35 -14.22
C ARG A 98 -0.83 -19.11 -15.11
N ARG A 99 0.30 -18.65 -15.66
CA ARG A 99 0.33 -17.53 -16.62
C ARG A 99 -0.37 -17.89 -17.92
N ASP A 100 -0.11 -19.07 -18.46
CA ASP A 100 -0.73 -19.56 -19.69
C ASP A 100 -2.26 -19.66 -19.55
N VAL A 101 -2.74 -20.17 -18.43
CA VAL A 101 -4.17 -20.25 -18.11
C VAL A 101 -4.79 -18.86 -17.90
N TYR A 102 -4.10 -17.97 -17.17
CA TYR A 102 -4.55 -16.61 -16.91
C TYR A 102 -4.66 -15.76 -18.16
N ASP A 103 -3.64 -15.80 -19.02
CA ASP A 103 -3.63 -15.06 -20.27
C ASP A 103 -4.54 -15.69 -21.32
N ALA A 104 -4.84 -16.98 -21.17
CA ALA A 104 -5.75 -17.73 -22.00
C ALA A 104 -5.46 -17.53 -23.49
N THR A 105 -4.19 -17.79 -23.90
CA THR A 105 -3.76 -17.57 -25.26
C THR A 105 -4.30 -18.66 -26.19
N PRO A 106 -4.58 -18.34 -27.47
CA PRO A 106 -4.98 -19.38 -28.45
C PRO A 106 -3.92 -20.46 -28.61
N GLU A 107 -2.65 -20.12 -28.44
CA GLU A 107 -1.50 -21.03 -28.51
C GLU A 107 -1.54 -22.06 -27.38
N TYR A 108 -1.80 -21.63 -26.13
CA TYR A 108 -2.00 -22.53 -25.00
C TYR A 108 -3.11 -23.55 -25.30
N TYR A 109 -4.28 -23.06 -25.72
CA TYR A 109 -5.42 -23.90 -26.03
C TYR A 109 -5.25 -24.77 -27.27
N LYS A 110 -4.26 -24.51 -28.13
CA LYS A 110 -3.87 -25.42 -29.22
C LYS A 110 -3.28 -26.69 -28.66
N ASN A 111 -2.56 -26.64 -27.55
CA ASN A 111 -2.02 -27.79 -26.86
C ASN A 111 -3.08 -28.56 -26.06
N VAL A 112 -3.96 -27.84 -25.36
CA VAL A 112 -5.04 -28.42 -24.53
C VAL A 112 -6.13 -29.08 -25.42
N PHE A 113 -6.57 -28.39 -26.49
CA PHE A 113 -7.62 -28.86 -27.39
C PHE A 113 -7.19 -28.84 -28.87
N PRO A 114 -6.24 -29.66 -29.30
CA PRO A 114 -5.65 -29.58 -30.65
C PRO A 114 -6.70 -29.67 -31.76
N LYS A 115 -7.62 -30.64 -31.68
CA LYS A 115 -8.68 -30.84 -32.71
C LYS A 115 -9.69 -29.71 -32.81
N LEU A 116 -10.05 -29.08 -31.67
CA LEU A 116 -10.98 -27.96 -31.65
C LEU A 116 -10.32 -26.65 -32.09
N SER A 117 -9.01 -26.53 -31.88
CA SER A 117 -8.22 -25.37 -32.27
C SER A 117 -8.02 -25.22 -33.77
N GLU A 118 -8.17 -26.29 -34.55
CA GLU A 118 -8.15 -26.23 -36.01
C GLU A 118 -9.36 -25.47 -36.59
N THR A 119 -10.49 -25.52 -35.89
CA THR A 119 -11.75 -24.96 -36.38
C THR A 119 -12.16 -23.64 -35.72
N SER A 120 -11.74 -23.40 -34.49
CA SER A 120 -12.04 -22.17 -33.77
C SER A 120 -10.88 -21.76 -32.84
N LYS A 121 -10.52 -20.49 -32.87
CA LYS A 121 -9.51 -19.89 -31.97
C LYS A 121 -10.15 -19.14 -30.78
N TRP A 122 -11.47 -19.22 -30.62
CA TRP A 122 -12.15 -18.54 -29.53
C TRP A 122 -11.70 -19.08 -28.16
N VAL A 123 -11.50 -18.22 -27.19
CA VAL A 123 -11.06 -18.56 -25.83
C VAL A 123 -11.85 -17.74 -24.82
N SER A 124 -12.35 -18.38 -23.78
CA SER A 124 -12.92 -17.70 -22.62
C SER A 124 -11.79 -17.15 -21.72
N LYS A 125 -11.97 -15.94 -21.20
CA LYS A 125 -11.00 -15.28 -20.31
C LYS A 125 -11.58 -15.06 -18.92
N ASP A 126 -12.27 -16.05 -18.41
CA ASP A 126 -13.02 -15.96 -17.15
C ASP A 126 -12.09 -15.81 -15.94
N VAL A 127 -10.96 -16.52 -15.93
CA VAL A 127 -9.95 -16.40 -14.87
C VAL A 127 -9.43 -14.97 -14.78
N LYS A 128 -8.99 -14.41 -15.91
CA LYS A 128 -8.47 -13.04 -15.96
C LYS A 128 -9.51 -12.02 -15.52
N THR A 129 -10.73 -12.16 -16.03
CA THR A 129 -11.83 -11.26 -15.68
C THR A 129 -12.17 -11.30 -14.19
N SER A 130 -12.28 -12.51 -13.62
CA SER A 130 -12.56 -12.70 -12.19
C SER A 130 -11.46 -12.12 -11.31
N CYS A 131 -10.18 -12.40 -11.63
CA CYS A 131 -9.05 -11.84 -10.90
C CYS A 131 -9.02 -10.30 -10.96
N MET A 132 -9.30 -9.70 -12.13
CA MET A 132 -9.34 -8.24 -12.27
C MET A 132 -10.44 -7.58 -11.42
N TRP A 133 -11.61 -8.20 -11.32
CA TRP A 133 -12.67 -7.69 -10.45
C TRP A 133 -12.31 -7.78 -8.97
N ILE A 134 -11.74 -8.90 -8.53
CA ILE A 134 -11.25 -9.07 -7.15
C ILE A 134 -10.13 -8.06 -6.86
N GLN A 135 -9.19 -7.91 -7.81
CA GLN A 135 -8.08 -6.94 -7.71
C GLN A 135 -8.59 -5.51 -7.53
N THR A 136 -9.63 -5.10 -8.28
CA THR A 136 -10.21 -3.76 -8.17
C THR A 136 -10.71 -3.48 -6.76
N GLY A 137 -11.44 -4.42 -6.16
CA GLY A 137 -11.91 -4.29 -4.77
C GLY A 137 -10.77 -4.24 -3.74
N MET A 138 -9.70 -5.02 -3.96
CA MET A 138 -8.52 -4.99 -3.10
C MET A 138 -7.72 -3.69 -3.25
N MET A 139 -7.59 -3.17 -4.48
CA MET A 139 -6.93 -1.89 -4.73
C MET A 139 -7.65 -0.73 -4.03
N GLU A 140 -8.98 -0.75 -4.00
CA GLU A 140 -9.76 0.23 -3.24
C GLU A 140 -9.48 0.14 -1.74
N ALA A 141 -9.34 -1.08 -1.19
CA ALA A 141 -9.03 -1.30 0.21
C ALA A 141 -7.61 -0.87 0.61
N PHE A 142 -6.60 -1.14 -0.25
CA PHE A 142 -5.18 -0.88 0.09
C PHE A 142 -4.62 0.44 -0.44
N CYS A 143 -5.24 1.02 -1.47
CA CYS A 143 -4.78 2.25 -2.12
C CYS A 143 -5.88 3.33 -2.20
N GLY A 144 -6.97 3.16 -1.47
CA GLY A 144 -8.06 4.13 -1.40
C GLY A 144 -7.68 5.44 -0.72
N SER A 145 -8.65 6.34 -0.54
CA SER A 145 -8.44 7.68 0.02
C SER A 145 -8.08 7.70 1.51
N GLU A 146 -8.44 6.66 2.25
CA GLU A 146 -8.04 6.51 3.66
C GLU A 146 -6.69 5.78 3.73
N ALA A 147 -5.86 6.16 4.70
CA ALA A 147 -4.61 5.45 4.94
C ALA A 147 -4.92 3.97 5.24
N PRO A 148 -4.41 3.03 4.44
CA PRO A 148 -4.68 1.60 4.62
C PRO A 148 -4.15 1.08 5.96
N LEU A 149 -3.23 1.84 6.55
CA LEU A 149 -2.57 1.57 7.81
C LEU A 149 -3.07 2.54 8.87
N SER A 150 -3.46 2.02 10.04
CA SER A 150 -3.67 2.78 11.25
C SER A 150 -2.63 2.34 12.28
N VAL A 151 -1.78 3.26 12.68
CA VAL A 151 -0.81 3.06 13.75
C VAL A 151 -1.43 3.56 15.04
N LYS A 152 -1.45 2.74 16.07
CA LYS A 152 -1.94 3.11 17.41
C LYS A 152 -0.83 2.90 18.42
N GLY A 153 -0.65 3.87 19.31
CA GLY A 153 0.21 3.70 20.47
C GLY A 153 -0.34 2.62 21.40
N VAL A 154 0.54 1.87 22.04
CA VAL A 154 0.15 0.92 23.10
C VAL A 154 -0.32 1.70 24.33
N ASN A 155 0.29 2.85 24.62
CA ASN A 155 -0.11 3.76 25.67
C ASN A 155 -0.80 4.99 25.07
N VAL A 156 -1.68 5.63 25.86
CA VAL A 156 -2.42 6.84 25.43
C VAL A 156 -1.49 8.01 25.10
N GLU A 157 -0.32 8.09 25.75
CA GLU A 157 0.69 9.13 25.54
C GLU A 157 1.39 8.97 24.18
N ASP A 158 1.40 7.76 23.60
CA ASP A 158 2.07 7.44 22.34
C ASP A 158 1.18 7.70 21.11
N ASP A 159 -0.13 7.96 21.28
CA ASP A 159 -1.07 8.12 20.17
C ASP A 159 -0.72 9.29 19.23
N GLU A 160 -0.19 10.40 19.78
CA GLU A 160 0.22 11.54 18.94
C GLU A 160 1.46 11.20 18.10
N ILE A 161 2.40 10.45 18.66
CA ILE A 161 3.61 10.02 17.98
C ILE A 161 3.25 8.93 16.95
N ALA A 162 2.37 8.00 17.29
CA ALA A 162 1.86 6.98 16.39
C ALA A 162 1.20 7.61 15.13
N ALA A 163 0.46 8.70 15.30
CA ALA A 163 -0.09 9.44 14.17
C ALA A 163 0.99 10.07 13.28
N LYS A 164 2.08 10.58 13.86
CA LYS A 164 3.22 11.12 13.09
C LYS A 164 3.94 10.01 12.31
N VAL A 165 4.16 8.84 12.93
CA VAL A 165 4.75 7.67 12.27
C VAL A 165 3.88 7.20 11.11
N GLN A 166 2.57 7.15 11.29
CA GLN A 166 1.63 6.81 10.22
C GLN A 166 1.77 7.74 9.01
N GLU A 167 1.84 9.04 9.24
CA GLU A 167 1.98 10.03 8.18
C GLU A 167 3.36 9.98 7.50
N LEU A 168 4.44 9.68 8.25
CA LEU A 168 5.77 9.45 7.68
C LEU A 168 5.77 8.27 6.72
N VAL A 169 5.32 7.10 7.17
CA VAL A 169 5.26 5.89 6.35
C VAL A 169 4.38 6.11 5.12
N ARG A 170 3.23 6.76 5.28
CA ARG A 170 2.36 7.13 4.17
C ARG A 170 3.08 8.02 3.15
N TYR A 171 3.76 9.06 3.61
CA TYR A 171 4.53 9.96 2.75
C TYR A 171 5.62 9.22 1.98
N GLN A 172 6.37 8.34 2.65
CA GLN A 172 7.43 7.55 2.02
C GLN A 172 6.87 6.60 0.95
N LEU A 173 5.74 5.96 1.21
CA LEU A 173 5.11 5.06 0.26
C LEU A 173 4.50 5.81 -0.93
N GLU A 174 3.70 6.86 -0.70
CA GLU A 174 2.97 7.56 -1.76
C GLU A 174 3.84 8.54 -2.58
N LYS A 175 4.86 9.15 -1.96
CA LYS A 175 5.66 10.21 -2.61
C LYS A 175 7.05 9.78 -3.02
N LYS A 176 7.66 8.85 -2.29
CA LYS A 176 9.01 8.37 -2.57
C LYS A 176 9.02 7.04 -3.32
N ASN A 177 7.94 6.27 -3.23
CA ASN A 177 7.73 5.02 -3.94
C ASN A 177 6.52 5.13 -4.88
N ASP A 178 6.47 4.31 -5.92
CA ASP A 178 5.29 4.16 -6.79
C ASP A 178 4.32 3.16 -6.19
N TRP A 179 3.73 3.52 -5.03
CA TRP A 179 2.93 2.63 -4.21
C TRP A 179 1.72 2.04 -4.93
N TYR A 180 1.05 2.86 -5.75
CA TYR A 180 -0.14 2.40 -6.47
C TYR A 180 0.18 1.26 -7.46
N HIS A 181 1.17 1.45 -8.32
CA HIS A 181 1.57 0.41 -9.29
C HIS A 181 2.23 -0.79 -8.62
N PHE A 182 2.95 -0.57 -7.52
CA PHE A 182 3.46 -1.66 -6.69
C PHE A 182 2.32 -2.53 -6.16
N CYS A 183 1.30 -1.95 -5.52
CA CYS A 183 0.13 -2.68 -5.02
C CYS A 183 -0.63 -3.38 -6.15
N GLN A 184 -0.83 -2.70 -7.29
CA GLN A 184 -1.48 -3.28 -8.46
C GLN A 184 -0.74 -4.53 -8.94
N THR A 185 0.57 -4.46 -9.03
CA THR A 185 1.43 -5.57 -9.46
C THR A 185 1.38 -6.74 -8.47
N ILE A 186 1.63 -6.45 -7.19
CA ILE A 186 1.66 -7.48 -6.13
C ILE A 186 0.30 -8.18 -5.99
N ILE A 187 -0.79 -7.42 -5.92
CA ILE A 187 -2.13 -8.01 -5.77
C ILE A 187 -2.49 -8.82 -7.02
N GLY A 188 -2.14 -8.33 -8.21
CA GLY A 188 -2.36 -9.05 -9.46
C GLY A 188 -1.69 -10.43 -9.48
N TYR A 189 -0.40 -10.49 -9.17
CA TYR A 189 0.34 -11.76 -9.12
C TYR A 189 -0.04 -12.62 -7.91
N ALA A 190 -0.38 -12.04 -6.76
CA ALA A 190 -0.90 -12.79 -5.63
C ALA A 190 -2.24 -13.47 -5.94
N LEU A 191 -3.07 -12.92 -6.81
CA LEU A 191 -4.32 -13.54 -7.26
C LEU A 191 -4.07 -14.58 -8.35
N SER A 192 -3.29 -14.24 -9.39
CA SER A 192 -3.08 -15.12 -10.55
C SER A 192 -2.11 -16.26 -10.28
N GLU A 193 -0.96 -15.96 -9.67
CA GLU A 193 0.11 -16.93 -9.42
C GLU A 193 0.12 -17.46 -7.98
N ASN A 194 -0.61 -16.83 -7.07
CA ASN A 194 -0.57 -17.01 -5.61
C ASN A 194 0.84 -16.85 -5.01
N PHE A 195 1.71 -16.16 -5.72
CA PHE A 195 3.09 -15.94 -5.34
C PHE A 195 3.59 -14.61 -5.91
N ALA A 196 3.66 -13.59 -5.07
CA ALA A 196 4.26 -12.31 -5.42
C ALA A 196 5.22 -11.89 -4.32
N VAL A 197 6.41 -11.45 -4.69
CA VAL A 197 7.48 -11.15 -3.73
C VAL A 197 7.84 -9.68 -3.77
N ALA A 198 7.96 -9.09 -2.61
CA ALA A 198 8.50 -7.75 -2.41
C ALA A 198 9.82 -7.80 -1.66
N LYS A 199 10.73 -6.92 -2.02
CA LYS A 199 11.94 -6.62 -1.27
C LYS A 199 11.84 -5.21 -0.73
N VAL A 200 12.22 -5.03 0.53
CA VAL A 200 12.26 -3.71 1.17
C VAL A 200 13.69 -3.44 1.60
N TRP A 201 14.22 -2.27 1.22
CA TRP A 201 15.59 -1.92 1.51
C TRP A 201 15.75 -0.41 1.62
N TRP A 202 16.83 0.05 2.26
CA TRP A 202 17.11 1.47 2.44
C TRP A 202 17.94 2.00 1.27
N LYS A 203 17.43 3.04 0.61
CA LYS A 203 18.14 3.72 -0.47
C LYS A 203 18.78 4.99 0.04
N ARG A 204 20.12 5.01 0.06
CA ARG A 204 20.90 6.21 0.32
C ARG A 204 21.79 6.50 -0.88
N GLU A 205 21.52 7.56 -1.58
CA GLU A 205 22.33 8.04 -2.70
C GLU A 205 22.97 9.36 -2.32
N GLU A 206 24.30 9.37 -2.30
CA GLU A 206 25.12 10.51 -1.95
C GLU A 206 25.93 10.95 -3.17
N LYS A 207 25.98 12.26 -3.41
CA LYS A 207 26.92 12.84 -4.32
C LYS A 207 28.07 13.41 -3.51
N ARG A 208 29.25 12.84 -3.66
CA ARG A 208 30.49 13.30 -3.02
C ARG A 208 31.20 14.25 -3.99
N THR A 209 31.50 15.45 -3.51
CA THR A 209 32.23 16.45 -4.26
C THR A 209 33.46 16.83 -3.42
N PRO A 210 34.70 16.52 -3.91
CA PRO A 210 35.89 16.93 -3.19
C PRO A 210 36.01 18.45 -3.17
N MET A 211 36.26 19.00 -1.98
CA MET A 211 36.38 20.44 -1.74
C MET A 211 37.69 20.69 -0.99
N GLU A 212 38.37 21.79 -1.36
CA GLU A 212 39.52 22.30 -0.67
C GLU A 212 39.21 23.71 -0.15
N GLU A 213 39.35 23.93 1.15
CA GLU A 213 39.10 25.21 1.79
C GLU A 213 40.30 25.58 2.70
N MET A 214 40.53 26.87 2.93
CA MET A 214 41.46 27.36 3.93
C MET A 214 40.72 27.74 5.19
N LEU A 215 41.05 27.14 6.31
CA LEU A 215 40.47 27.44 7.62
C LEU A 215 41.37 28.43 8.34
N ASP A 216 40.82 29.56 8.76
CA ASP A 216 41.46 30.47 9.68
C ASP A 216 41.29 29.98 11.11
N LEU A 217 42.40 29.69 11.80
CA LEU A 217 42.41 29.23 13.19
C LEU A 217 41.97 30.33 14.19
N ASN A 218 41.93 31.58 13.77
CA ASN A 218 41.45 32.69 14.59
C ASN A 218 39.98 33.00 14.40
N ASP A 219 39.30 32.38 13.40
CA ASP A 219 37.87 32.56 13.14
C ASP A 219 37.05 31.43 13.77
N GLU A 220 36.54 31.69 14.98
CA GLU A 220 35.67 30.73 15.70
C GLU A 220 34.39 30.39 14.93
N GLN A 221 33.87 31.28 14.06
CA GLN A 221 32.64 31.03 13.30
C GLN A 221 32.87 30.01 12.17
N GLN A 222 34.03 30.12 11.48
CA GLN A 222 34.39 29.14 10.45
C GLN A 222 34.65 27.76 11.07
N GLN A 223 35.35 27.70 12.21
CA GLN A 223 35.56 26.44 12.92
C GLN A 223 34.22 25.80 13.36
N LEU A 224 33.32 26.59 13.95
CA LEU A 224 32.02 26.09 14.39
C LEU A 224 31.18 25.60 13.21
N ALA A 225 31.22 26.33 12.09
CA ALA A 225 30.52 25.92 10.87
C ALA A 225 31.05 24.59 10.31
N LEU A 226 32.37 24.39 10.31
CA LEU A 226 32.98 23.13 9.89
C LEU A 226 32.61 21.98 10.82
N ILE A 227 32.69 22.20 12.14
CA ILE A 227 32.30 21.20 13.15
C ILE A 227 30.81 20.82 13.00
N THR A 228 29.96 21.80 12.83
CA THR A 228 28.53 21.56 12.63
C THR A 228 28.26 20.74 11.37
N ARG A 229 28.89 21.08 10.23
CA ARG A 229 28.81 20.29 9.01
C ARG A 229 29.32 18.85 9.17
N ALA A 230 30.40 18.67 9.94
CA ALA A 230 30.97 17.34 10.21
C ALA A 230 30.07 16.51 11.15
N LEU A 231 29.46 17.16 12.15
CA LEU A 231 28.50 16.52 13.05
C LEU A 231 27.18 16.15 12.32
N ASP A 232 26.75 17.02 11.42
CA ASP A 232 25.58 16.76 10.56
C ASP A 232 25.84 15.66 9.50
N GLY A 233 27.06 15.09 9.43
CA GLY A 233 27.41 14.07 8.43
C GLY A 233 27.44 14.60 6.99
N LYS A 234 27.55 15.92 6.78
CA LYS A 234 27.65 16.56 5.45
C LYS A 234 29.05 16.58 4.89
N ILE A 235 30.03 16.15 5.67
CA ILE A 235 31.47 16.14 5.33
C ILE A 235 32.04 14.79 5.71
N ASP A 236 32.80 14.17 4.80
CA ASP A 236 33.58 12.94 5.03
C ASP A 236 35.04 13.13 4.58
N ASN A 237 35.91 12.21 4.94
CA ASN A 237 37.32 12.19 4.56
C ASN A 237 38.06 13.52 4.87
N LEU A 238 37.84 14.06 6.07
CA LEU A 238 38.41 15.33 6.48
C LEU A 238 39.90 15.17 6.74
N GLU A 239 40.74 15.81 5.91
CA GLU A 239 42.20 15.86 6.03
C GLU A 239 42.65 17.29 6.30
N PHE A 240 43.67 17.42 7.17
CA PHE A 240 44.25 18.70 7.56
C PHE A 240 45.70 18.74 7.16
N GLU A 241 46.10 19.75 6.38
CA GLU A 241 47.49 20.01 6.01
C GLU A 241 47.93 21.37 6.56
N ASP A 242 49.07 21.37 7.24
CA ASP A 242 49.69 22.61 7.74
C ASP A 242 50.32 23.37 6.56
N ILE A 243 50.12 24.70 6.47
CA ILE A 243 50.69 25.53 5.41
C ILE A 243 52.03 26.09 5.86
N GLU A 244 53.10 25.73 5.13
CA GLU A 244 54.44 26.28 5.43
C GLU A 244 54.45 27.82 5.28
N GLY A 245 54.74 28.53 6.35
CA GLY A 245 54.79 30.00 6.38
C GLY A 245 53.53 30.73 6.81
N ALA A 246 52.41 30.03 7.10
CA ALA A 246 51.18 30.61 7.62
C ALA A 246 50.61 29.76 8.76
N PRO A 247 51.13 29.91 9.99
CA PRO A 247 50.74 29.06 11.14
C PRO A 247 49.27 29.25 11.58
N ASP A 248 48.65 30.35 11.18
CA ASP A 248 47.25 30.67 11.51
C ASP A 248 46.23 30.09 10.52
N PHE A 249 46.67 29.44 9.44
CA PHE A 249 45.83 28.87 8.42
C PHE A 249 46.10 27.37 8.23
N LEU A 250 45.04 26.59 8.15
CA LEU A 250 45.08 25.18 7.78
C LEU A 250 44.40 24.97 6.40
N LYS A 251 45.05 24.20 5.55
CA LYS A 251 44.39 23.68 4.35
C LYS A 251 43.57 22.47 4.73
N ILE A 252 42.29 22.48 4.40
CA ILE A 252 41.38 21.40 4.68
C ILE A 252 40.94 20.81 3.36
N THR A 253 41.05 19.49 3.22
CA THR A 253 40.48 18.73 2.11
C THR A 253 39.39 17.83 2.67
N TYR A 254 38.21 17.89 2.08
CA TYR A 254 37.08 17.08 2.50
C TYR A 254 36.16 16.79 1.35
N ASP A 255 35.39 15.71 1.48
CA ASP A 255 34.28 15.40 0.56
C ASP A 255 33.00 16.02 1.10
N ASN A 256 32.42 16.96 0.35
CA ASN A 256 31.10 17.49 0.65
C ASN A 256 30.05 16.50 0.16
N ILE A 257 29.20 16.02 1.08
CA ILE A 257 28.15 15.02 0.84
C ILE A 257 26.81 15.73 0.61
N GLU A 258 26.30 15.60 -0.59
CA GLU A 258 24.93 16.00 -0.92
C GLU A 258 24.05 14.76 -1.02
N VAL A 259 23.14 14.57 -0.07
CA VAL A 259 22.21 13.44 -0.05
C VAL A 259 21.10 13.69 -1.06
N LYS A 260 21.06 12.90 -2.13
CA LYS A 260 20.01 12.96 -3.17
C LYS A 260 18.79 12.15 -2.80
N SER A 261 18.99 11.03 -2.16
CA SER A 261 17.94 10.07 -1.82
C SER A 261 18.29 9.40 -0.50
N ASN A 262 17.37 9.45 0.45
CA ASN A 262 17.52 8.82 1.78
C ASN A 262 16.12 8.40 2.26
N HIS A 263 15.67 7.20 1.84
CA HIS A 263 14.33 6.70 2.16
C HIS A 263 14.24 5.19 1.94
N PRO A 264 13.28 4.50 2.58
CA PRO A 264 13.01 3.10 2.30
C PRO A 264 12.41 2.94 0.90
N VAL A 265 12.82 1.89 0.20
CA VAL A 265 12.33 1.50 -1.12
C VAL A 265 11.63 0.16 -1.01
N VAL A 266 10.45 0.06 -1.61
CA VAL A 266 9.68 -1.18 -1.74
C VAL A 266 9.67 -1.56 -3.22
N GLU A 267 10.26 -2.70 -3.55
CA GLU A 267 10.45 -3.18 -4.92
C GLU A 267 9.77 -4.54 -5.11
N TYR A 268 9.02 -4.69 -6.20
CA TYR A 268 8.51 -6.00 -6.63
C TYR A 268 9.66 -6.81 -7.24
N ILE A 269 9.79 -8.06 -6.83
CA ILE A 269 10.76 -9.01 -7.37
C ILE A 269 10.03 -10.02 -8.25
N PRO A 270 10.33 -10.08 -9.55
CA PRO A 270 9.80 -11.13 -10.41
C PRO A 270 10.12 -12.53 -9.88
N THR A 271 9.19 -13.45 -10.03
CA THR A 271 9.36 -14.83 -9.54
C THR A 271 10.61 -15.50 -10.15
N SER A 272 10.95 -15.15 -11.41
CA SER A 272 12.16 -15.64 -12.08
C SER A 272 13.47 -15.18 -11.43
N GLU A 273 13.44 -14.08 -10.69
CA GLU A 273 14.62 -13.49 -10.05
C GLU A 273 14.80 -13.94 -8.59
N LEU A 274 13.82 -14.62 -8.00
CA LEU A 274 13.93 -15.11 -6.62
C LEU A 274 14.50 -16.54 -6.58
N ARG A 275 15.42 -16.77 -5.64
CA ARG A 275 15.96 -18.09 -5.29
C ARG A 275 15.93 -18.25 -3.78
N TYR A 276 15.41 -19.39 -3.29
CA TYR A 276 15.37 -19.67 -1.83
C TYR A 276 15.43 -21.17 -1.57
N THR A 277 15.90 -21.55 -0.40
CA THR A 277 15.90 -22.94 0.05
C THR A 277 14.55 -23.29 0.67
N PRO A 278 13.92 -24.45 0.31
CA PRO A 278 12.62 -24.86 0.83
C PRO A 278 12.71 -25.52 2.21
N ASP A 279 13.46 -24.93 3.13
CA ASP A 279 13.71 -25.48 4.46
C ASP A 279 12.83 -24.85 5.56
N ALA A 280 12.04 -23.82 5.22
CA ALA A 280 11.15 -23.15 6.14
C ALA A 280 9.83 -22.73 5.46
N PRO A 281 8.76 -22.48 6.23
CA PRO A 281 7.47 -22.03 5.69
C PRO A 281 7.41 -20.55 5.35
N SER A 282 8.41 -19.76 5.72
CA SER A 282 8.52 -18.32 5.47
C SER A 282 9.89 -17.98 4.89
N LEU A 283 9.97 -17.01 3.97
CA LEU A 283 11.25 -16.53 3.46
C LEU A 283 12.15 -15.96 4.54
N GLN A 284 11.57 -15.39 5.59
CA GLN A 284 12.31 -14.82 6.72
C GLN A 284 13.07 -15.88 7.52
N ASP A 285 12.56 -17.12 7.54
CA ASP A 285 13.13 -18.23 8.31
C ASP A 285 14.04 -19.13 7.44
N CYS A 286 14.05 -18.93 6.09
CA CYS A 286 14.89 -19.70 5.19
C CYS A 286 16.38 -19.41 5.41
N LYS A 287 17.20 -20.46 5.36
CA LYS A 287 18.67 -20.33 5.49
C LYS A 287 19.31 -19.57 4.35
N PHE A 288 18.69 -19.57 3.19
CA PHE A 288 19.18 -18.89 2.00
C PHE A 288 18.01 -18.28 1.21
N VAL A 289 18.09 -17.00 0.98
CA VAL A 289 17.22 -16.26 0.06
C VAL A 289 18.07 -15.35 -0.80
N ALA A 290 17.92 -15.38 -2.11
CA ALA A 290 18.72 -14.58 -3.01
C ALA A 290 17.85 -13.91 -4.08
N HIS A 291 18.19 -12.66 -4.39
CA HIS A 291 17.73 -11.93 -5.55
C HIS A 291 18.76 -12.11 -6.69
N ARG A 292 18.39 -12.85 -7.73
CA ARG A 292 19.14 -13.03 -8.96
C ARG A 292 18.74 -11.94 -9.94
N LYS A 293 19.64 -11.07 -10.33
CA LYS A 293 19.38 -9.96 -11.23
C LYS A 293 20.39 -9.94 -12.38
N VAL A 294 19.90 -9.80 -13.60
CA VAL A 294 20.76 -9.58 -14.76
C VAL A 294 21.13 -8.12 -14.82
N VAL A 295 22.43 -7.82 -14.76
CA VAL A 295 22.96 -6.47 -14.75
C VAL A 295 24.07 -6.31 -15.78
N ARG A 296 24.29 -5.07 -16.26
CA ARG A 296 25.39 -4.77 -17.20
C ARG A 296 26.71 -4.55 -16.47
N GLY A 297 27.78 -4.84 -17.14
CA GLY A 297 29.14 -4.62 -16.60
C GLY A 297 29.43 -3.15 -16.26
N ASP A 298 28.87 -2.18 -17.01
CA ASP A 298 29.02 -0.75 -16.69
C ASP A 298 28.39 -0.36 -15.33
N TYR A 299 27.23 -0.93 -15.00
CA TYR A 299 26.62 -0.76 -13.69
C TYR A 299 27.52 -1.25 -12.57
N LEU A 300 28.10 -2.44 -12.72
CA LEU A 300 29.00 -3.01 -11.73
C LEU A 300 30.26 -2.16 -11.55
N LYS A 301 30.81 -1.65 -12.65
CA LYS A 301 31.98 -0.75 -12.60
C LYS A 301 31.71 0.56 -11.90
N ARG A 302 30.55 1.17 -12.12
CA ARG A 302 30.13 2.38 -11.39
C ARG A 302 30.04 2.09 -9.89
N ARG A 303 29.45 0.95 -9.50
CA ARG A 303 29.37 0.55 -8.09
C ARG A 303 30.75 0.21 -7.49
N GLU A 304 31.73 -0.22 -8.30
CA GLU A 304 33.10 -0.38 -7.86
C GLU A 304 33.76 0.98 -7.58
N ILE A 305 33.53 1.98 -8.44
CA ILE A 305 33.98 3.37 -8.24
C ILE A 305 33.35 3.98 -6.99
N ASP A 306 32.05 3.72 -6.77
CA ASP A 306 31.33 4.15 -5.56
C ASP A 306 31.81 3.41 -4.28
N GLY A 307 32.72 2.44 -4.40
CA GLY A 307 33.26 1.66 -3.27
C GLY A 307 32.33 0.57 -2.72
N VAL A 308 31.18 0.32 -3.38
CA VAL A 308 30.19 -0.68 -2.95
C VAL A 308 30.64 -2.10 -3.27
N TYR A 309 31.21 -2.31 -4.46
CA TYR A 309 31.71 -3.59 -4.93
C TYR A 309 33.22 -3.59 -5.10
N LYS A 310 33.82 -4.79 -5.10
CA LYS A 310 35.25 -5.01 -5.32
C LYS A 310 35.49 -6.18 -6.25
N ASN A 311 36.66 -6.22 -6.91
CA ASN A 311 37.12 -7.32 -7.77
C ASN A 311 36.23 -7.55 -9.02
N ILE A 312 35.58 -6.52 -9.55
CA ILE A 312 34.66 -6.66 -10.70
C ILE A 312 35.37 -7.22 -11.93
N ASP A 313 36.60 -6.73 -12.27
CA ASP A 313 37.34 -7.22 -13.44
C ASP A 313 37.67 -8.71 -13.35
N LYS A 314 37.92 -9.22 -12.14
CA LYS A 314 38.16 -10.64 -11.94
C LYS A 314 36.88 -11.44 -12.14
N ALA A 315 35.77 -10.99 -11.54
CA ALA A 315 34.48 -11.63 -11.63
C ALA A 315 33.96 -11.70 -13.08
N LEU A 316 34.06 -10.59 -13.85
CA LEU A 316 33.67 -10.55 -15.26
C LEU A 316 34.49 -11.50 -16.14
N LYS A 317 35.82 -11.58 -15.91
CA LYS A 317 36.69 -12.52 -16.64
C LYS A 317 36.38 -13.99 -16.36
N GLU A 318 36.02 -14.32 -15.13
CA GLU A 318 35.65 -15.68 -14.74
C GLU A 318 34.26 -16.04 -15.29
N TYR A 319 33.33 -15.10 -15.25
CA TYR A 319 31.96 -15.26 -15.77
C TYR A 319 31.94 -15.46 -17.30
N SER A 320 32.78 -14.74 -18.07
CA SER A 320 32.83 -14.88 -19.52
C SER A 320 33.26 -16.28 -20.02
N LYS A 321 33.70 -17.15 -19.11
CA LYS A 321 34.09 -18.55 -19.41
C LYS A 321 32.98 -19.56 -19.09
N GLY A 322 31.88 -19.15 -18.47
CA GLY A 322 30.76 -20.00 -18.07
C GLY A 322 29.54 -19.84 -18.96
N ASP A 323 28.73 -20.90 -19.08
CA ASP A 323 27.42 -20.82 -19.75
C ASP A 323 26.40 -20.08 -18.89
N THR A 324 25.68 -19.12 -19.50
CA THR A 324 24.51 -18.48 -18.91
C THR A 324 23.29 -19.39 -19.06
N SER A 325 22.75 -19.88 -17.97
CA SER A 325 21.50 -20.65 -17.97
C SER A 325 20.30 -19.71 -17.91
N GLU A 326 19.70 -19.40 -19.07
CA GLU A 326 18.39 -18.74 -19.10
C GLU A 326 17.30 -19.74 -18.69
N THR A 327 16.41 -19.34 -17.78
CA THR A 327 15.25 -20.15 -17.40
C THR A 327 14.10 -19.93 -18.37
N ALA A 328 13.15 -20.87 -18.43
CA ALA A 328 11.97 -20.76 -19.30
C ALA A 328 11.12 -19.52 -18.96
N LEU A 329 11.05 -19.14 -17.68
CA LEU A 329 10.39 -17.91 -17.24
C LEU A 329 11.14 -16.64 -17.67
N ASP A 330 12.47 -16.65 -17.69
CA ASP A 330 13.26 -15.54 -18.20
C ASP A 330 12.99 -15.33 -19.69
N ILE A 331 12.96 -16.40 -20.48
CA ILE A 331 12.61 -16.37 -21.91
C ILE A 331 11.19 -15.82 -22.11
N SER A 332 10.22 -16.26 -21.30
CA SER A 332 8.84 -15.77 -21.35
C SER A 332 8.74 -14.28 -21.00
N ASN A 333 9.45 -13.82 -19.97
CA ASN A 333 9.50 -12.41 -19.59
C ASN A 333 10.19 -11.54 -20.66
N ASP A 334 11.27 -12.03 -21.24
CA ASP A 334 12.01 -11.35 -22.30
C ASP A 334 11.23 -11.28 -23.61
N ALA A 335 10.42 -12.29 -23.93
CA ALA A 335 9.51 -12.26 -25.08
C ALA A 335 8.47 -11.13 -24.97
N HIS A 336 8.11 -10.74 -23.76
CA HIS A 336 7.21 -9.58 -23.51
C HIS A 336 7.97 -8.24 -23.48
N ARG A 337 9.24 -8.24 -23.09
CA ARG A 337 10.05 -7.03 -22.94
C ARG A 337 10.78 -6.64 -24.21
N TYR A 338 11.30 -7.61 -24.98
CA TYR A 338 12.15 -7.39 -26.14
C TYR A 338 11.89 -8.46 -27.21
N ASN A 339 11.90 -7.99 -28.46
CA ASN A 339 12.10 -8.91 -29.58
C ASN A 339 13.51 -9.51 -29.43
N THR A 340 13.60 -10.80 -29.14
CA THR A 340 14.85 -11.54 -28.84
C THR A 340 15.94 -11.44 -29.91
N GLU A 341 15.61 -10.93 -31.11
CA GLU A 341 16.54 -10.75 -32.22
C GLU A 341 17.47 -9.52 -32.11
N ASN A 342 17.23 -8.62 -31.11
CA ASN A 342 17.98 -7.36 -30.96
C ASN A 342 18.88 -7.30 -29.72
N ARG A 343 19.31 -8.42 -29.15
CA ARG A 343 20.41 -8.38 -28.17
C ARG A 343 21.68 -7.96 -28.90
N LEU A 344 22.14 -6.74 -28.60
CA LEU A 344 23.45 -6.26 -29.03
C LEU A 344 24.51 -7.12 -28.32
N SER A 345 24.99 -8.16 -29.00
CA SER A 345 26.16 -8.90 -28.55
C SER A 345 27.42 -8.09 -28.89
N ASP A 346 27.70 -7.10 -28.06
CA ASP A 346 28.98 -6.41 -28.09
C ASP A 346 29.94 -7.15 -27.15
N ASN A 347 31.10 -7.55 -27.66
CA ASN A 347 32.17 -8.20 -26.90
C ASN A 347 32.87 -7.26 -25.90
N ASP A 348 32.26 -6.12 -25.57
CA ASP A 348 32.79 -5.17 -24.63
C ASP A 348 32.33 -5.49 -23.20
N ASN A 349 33.27 -5.47 -22.25
CA ASN A 349 32.98 -5.71 -20.83
C ASN A 349 31.93 -4.76 -20.24
N ALA A 350 31.71 -3.59 -20.83
CA ALA A 350 30.75 -2.61 -20.37
C ALA A 350 29.30 -2.99 -20.72
N SER A 351 29.09 -3.60 -21.90
CA SER A 351 27.78 -4.03 -22.38
C SER A 351 27.44 -5.46 -21.98
N MET A 352 28.41 -6.22 -21.48
CA MET A 352 28.23 -7.59 -21.04
C MET A 352 27.18 -7.72 -19.94
N GLU A 353 26.16 -8.52 -20.17
CA GLU A 353 25.13 -8.86 -19.19
C GLU A 353 25.59 -10.04 -18.33
N VAL A 354 25.50 -9.88 -17.02
CA VAL A 354 25.93 -10.88 -16.04
C VAL A 354 24.87 -11.06 -14.95
N GLU A 355 24.79 -12.29 -14.44
CA GLU A 355 23.91 -12.61 -13.31
C GLU A 355 24.58 -12.18 -12.00
N LEU A 356 23.95 -11.23 -11.35
CA LEU A 356 24.32 -10.79 -10.00
C LEU A 356 23.38 -11.45 -8.99
N TYR A 357 23.95 -12.19 -8.05
CA TYR A 357 23.24 -12.73 -6.91
C TYR A 357 23.47 -11.81 -5.69
N GLU A 358 22.40 -11.31 -5.12
CA GLU A 358 22.36 -10.70 -3.80
C GLU A 358 21.75 -11.72 -2.85
N ALA A 359 22.56 -12.42 -2.09
CA ALA A 359 22.15 -13.54 -1.26
C ALA A 359 22.25 -13.21 0.22
N TYR A 360 21.20 -13.54 0.94
CA TYR A 360 21.11 -13.54 2.39
C TYR A 360 21.25 -14.98 2.85
N LEU A 361 22.27 -15.29 3.62
CA LEU A 361 22.52 -16.67 4.05
C LEU A 361 22.98 -16.73 5.50
N GLN A 362 22.64 -17.86 6.14
CA GLN A 362 23.08 -18.19 7.48
C GLN A 362 24.28 -19.14 7.42
N VAL A 363 25.41 -18.72 7.95
CA VAL A 363 26.63 -19.51 7.93
C VAL A 363 27.48 -19.23 9.17
N ASP A 364 27.94 -20.31 9.81
CA ASP A 364 28.99 -20.24 10.84
C ASP A 364 30.35 -20.10 10.14
N TYR A 365 30.79 -18.86 9.84
CA TYR A 365 32.05 -18.63 9.13
C TYR A 365 33.25 -18.60 10.06
N ASN A 366 33.08 -18.36 11.36
CA ASN A 366 34.14 -18.24 12.36
C ASN A 366 34.42 -19.56 13.10
N ASN A 367 33.54 -20.59 12.98
CA ASN A 367 33.55 -21.91 13.64
C ASN A 367 33.34 -21.84 15.15
N ASP A 368 32.49 -20.95 15.62
CA ASP A 368 32.07 -20.89 17.03
C ASP A 368 30.80 -21.73 17.31
N GLY A 369 30.16 -22.27 16.27
CA GLY A 369 28.97 -23.11 16.37
C GLY A 369 27.66 -22.29 16.29
N ILE A 370 27.74 -21.00 16.05
CA ILE A 370 26.60 -20.10 15.87
C ILE A 370 26.51 -19.70 14.41
N TYR A 371 25.29 -19.63 13.86
CA TYR A 371 25.06 -19.15 12.50
C TYR A 371 24.95 -17.62 12.52
N GLU A 372 25.78 -16.96 11.71
CA GLU A 372 25.67 -15.53 11.47
C GLU A 372 24.89 -15.25 10.19
N ASN A 373 24.06 -14.22 10.25
CA ASN A 373 23.33 -13.70 9.09
C ASN A 373 24.24 -12.80 8.27
N ILE A 374 24.58 -13.21 7.04
CA ILE A 374 25.46 -12.46 6.16
C ILE A 374 24.81 -12.18 4.81
N ILE A 375 25.25 -11.09 4.19
CA ILE A 375 24.87 -10.71 2.83
C ILE A 375 26.07 -10.95 1.93
N VAL A 376 25.88 -11.72 0.86
CA VAL A 376 26.89 -11.98 -0.15
C VAL A 376 26.40 -11.51 -1.51
N HIS A 377 27.12 -10.59 -2.14
CA HIS A 377 26.95 -10.29 -3.54
C HIS A 377 27.98 -11.07 -4.33
N ALA A 378 27.54 -11.88 -5.29
CA ALA A 378 28.41 -12.74 -6.08
C ALA A 378 28.03 -12.72 -7.57
N ILE A 379 29.05 -12.87 -8.41
CA ILE A 379 28.91 -13.11 -9.85
C ILE A 379 29.53 -14.47 -10.13
N GLY A 380 28.71 -15.44 -10.49
CA GLY A 380 29.16 -16.83 -10.54
C GLY A 380 29.66 -17.30 -9.16
N ASP A 381 30.91 -17.74 -9.10
CA ASP A 381 31.56 -18.20 -7.86
C ASP A 381 32.44 -17.13 -7.17
N GLU A 382 32.55 -15.92 -7.76
CA GLU A 382 33.38 -14.86 -7.17
C GLU A 382 32.53 -13.85 -6.39
N PRO A 383 32.78 -13.71 -5.07
CA PRO A 383 32.10 -12.68 -4.28
C PRO A 383 32.70 -11.30 -4.53
N ILE A 384 31.85 -10.35 -4.80
CA ILE A 384 32.19 -8.94 -5.02
C ILE A 384 31.90 -8.06 -3.79
N ARG A 385 31.07 -8.56 -2.85
CA ARG A 385 30.80 -7.94 -1.55
C ARG A 385 30.39 -9.00 -0.54
N ILE A 386 30.90 -8.86 0.68
CA ILE A 386 30.44 -9.61 1.85
C ILE A 386 30.17 -8.59 2.96
N ALA A 387 29.03 -8.70 3.62
CA ALA A 387 28.64 -7.83 4.72
C ALA A 387 27.80 -8.60 5.75
N THR A 388 27.76 -8.14 6.97
CA THR A 388 26.80 -8.63 7.96
C THR A 388 25.40 -8.15 7.59
N ASN A 389 24.40 -9.01 7.75
CA ASN A 389 23.01 -8.56 7.68
C ASN A 389 22.66 -7.86 8.99
N ASP A 390 22.23 -6.63 8.89
CA ASP A 390 21.87 -5.80 10.02
C ASP A 390 20.57 -6.23 10.71
N PHE A 391 19.82 -7.12 10.07
CA PHE A 391 18.55 -7.67 10.53
C PHE A 391 18.68 -9.19 10.68
N ASP A 392 17.90 -9.78 11.58
CA ASP A 392 17.93 -11.21 11.83
C ASP A 392 17.31 -12.05 10.71
N PHE A 393 16.72 -11.41 9.70
CA PHE A 393 16.01 -12.07 8.60
C PHE A 393 16.27 -11.39 7.25
N PRO A 394 16.06 -12.12 6.13
CA PRO A 394 16.11 -11.54 4.78
C PRO A 394 14.93 -10.58 4.53
N PRO A 395 15.14 -9.41 3.90
CA PRO A 395 14.11 -8.39 3.71
C PRO A 395 13.15 -8.70 2.54
N PHE A 396 12.69 -9.93 2.41
CA PHE A 396 11.76 -10.39 1.38
C PHE A 396 10.44 -10.80 2.00
N PHE A 397 9.33 -10.36 1.38
CA PHE A 397 7.97 -10.58 1.85
C PHE A 397 7.14 -11.21 0.73
N VAL A 398 6.38 -12.25 1.07
CA VAL A 398 5.53 -12.96 0.09
C VAL A 398 4.09 -12.58 0.28
N ALA A 399 3.44 -12.17 -0.81
CA ALA A 399 2.01 -12.00 -0.91
C ALA A 399 1.38 -13.23 -1.55
N SER A 400 0.44 -13.85 -0.84
CA SER A 400 -0.33 -14.99 -1.32
C SER A 400 -1.80 -14.82 -0.97
N SER A 401 -2.69 -15.15 -1.91
CA SER A 401 -4.15 -15.12 -1.71
C SER A 401 -4.61 -16.31 -0.85
N PHE A 402 -3.98 -17.47 -1.04
CA PHE A 402 -4.20 -18.70 -0.29
C PHE A 402 -2.94 -19.03 0.49
N TYR A 403 -3.02 -18.81 1.79
CA TYR A 403 -1.90 -19.04 2.69
C TYR A 403 -1.65 -20.53 2.92
N ASN A 404 -0.41 -20.99 2.69
CA ASN A 404 0.05 -22.31 3.04
C ASN A 404 0.93 -22.22 4.31
N PRO A 405 0.56 -22.87 5.42
CA PRO A 405 1.35 -22.83 6.65
C PRO A 405 2.62 -23.68 6.60
N ASN A 406 2.78 -24.53 5.58
CA ASN A 406 3.86 -25.52 5.50
C ASN A 406 4.94 -25.16 4.48
N ALA A 407 4.67 -24.26 3.54
CA ALA A 407 5.59 -23.92 2.47
C ALA A 407 5.45 -22.45 2.06
N VAL A 408 6.53 -21.86 1.60
CA VAL A 408 6.56 -20.50 1.03
C VAL A 408 5.72 -20.41 -0.23
N PHE A 409 5.87 -21.39 -1.12
CA PHE A 409 5.10 -21.49 -2.37
C PHE A 409 3.84 -22.33 -2.13
N SER A 410 2.69 -21.84 -2.56
CA SER A 410 1.41 -22.53 -2.44
C SER A 410 1.02 -23.22 -3.74
N GLU A 411 0.47 -24.41 -3.61
CA GLU A 411 -0.01 -25.21 -4.75
C GLU A 411 -1.33 -24.68 -5.33
N ASP A 412 -2.15 -23.95 -4.55
CA ASP A 412 -3.45 -23.43 -4.96
C ASP A 412 -3.38 -21.95 -5.32
N SER A 413 -4.00 -21.55 -6.43
CA SER A 413 -4.25 -20.15 -6.83
C SER A 413 -5.70 -19.97 -7.31
N PHE A 414 -6.14 -18.73 -7.53
CA PHE A 414 -7.43 -18.50 -8.21
C PHE A 414 -7.41 -19.07 -9.63
N THR A 415 -6.25 -19.07 -10.28
CA THR A 415 -6.08 -19.65 -11.62
C THR A 415 -6.34 -21.15 -11.60
N ASP A 416 -5.73 -21.89 -10.67
CA ASP A 416 -5.90 -23.35 -10.55
C ASP A 416 -7.36 -23.72 -10.22
N ILE A 417 -8.01 -22.94 -9.38
CA ILE A 417 -9.41 -23.19 -8.98
C ILE A 417 -10.37 -22.99 -10.15
N LEU A 418 -10.13 -22.01 -11.03
CA LEU A 418 -11.02 -21.63 -12.11
C LEU A 418 -10.69 -22.22 -13.48
N GLU A 419 -9.52 -22.86 -13.62
CA GLU A 419 -9.00 -23.41 -14.86
C GLU A 419 -10.01 -24.36 -15.52
N GLN A 420 -10.47 -25.36 -14.78
CA GLN A 420 -11.36 -26.40 -15.32
C GLN A 420 -12.66 -25.83 -15.90
N GLN A 421 -13.22 -24.82 -15.26
CA GLN A 421 -14.47 -24.17 -15.70
C GLN A 421 -14.24 -23.31 -16.95
N GLN A 422 -13.12 -22.60 -17.02
CA GLN A 422 -12.69 -21.85 -18.19
C GLN A 422 -12.46 -22.77 -19.39
N ASP A 423 -11.82 -23.90 -19.16
CA ASP A 423 -11.55 -24.93 -20.17
C ASP A 423 -12.83 -25.56 -20.69
N LEU A 424 -13.74 -25.96 -19.80
CA LEU A 424 -15.04 -26.50 -20.14
C LEU A 424 -15.83 -25.52 -21.03
N LYS A 425 -15.91 -24.25 -20.60
CA LYS A 425 -16.61 -23.20 -21.34
C LYS A 425 -15.98 -22.95 -22.72
N THR A 426 -14.65 -22.90 -22.78
CA THR A 426 -13.89 -22.75 -24.03
C THR A 426 -14.17 -23.91 -24.98
N ALA A 427 -14.12 -25.15 -24.50
CA ALA A 427 -14.37 -26.35 -25.31
C ALA A 427 -15.80 -26.37 -25.87
N ILE A 428 -16.79 -26.07 -25.03
CA ILE A 428 -18.20 -26.07 -25.46
C ILE A 428 -18.45 -25.00 -26.52
N ILE A 429 -18.00 -23.77 -26.31
CA ILE A 429 -18.25 -22.67 -27.26
C ILE A 429 -17.51 -22.92 -28.58
N ARG A 430 -16.29 -23.49 -28.56
CA ARG A 430 -15.58 -23.91 -29.79
C ARG A 430 -16.37 -24.97 -30.54
N GLN A 431 -16.97 -25.94 -29.83
CA GLN A 431 -17.84 -26.95 -30.47
C GLN A 431 -19.09 -26.31 -31.10
N VAL A 432 -19.73 -25.35 -30.41
CA VAL A 432 -20.85 -24.58 -30.92
C VAL A 432 -20.49 -23.85 -32.21
N ILE A 433 -19.37 -23.08 -32.17
CA ILE A 433 -18.88 -22.33 -33.34
C ILE A 433 -18.58 -23.29 -34.50
N THR A 434 -17.94 -24.42 -34.23
CA THR A 434 -17.62 -25.44 -35.22
C THR A 434 -18.87 -26.07 -35.82
N ASN A 435 -19.88 -26.34 -35.00
CA ASN A 435 -21.17 -26.87 -35.45
C ASN A 435 -21.89 -25.88 -36.36
N VAL A 436 -21.97 -24.61 -35.94
CA VAL A 436 -22.57 -23.53 -36.75
C VAL A 436 -21.84 -23.37 -38.09
N ALA A 437 -20.49 -23.37 -38.07
CA ALA A 437 -19.71 -23.30 -39.30
C ALA A 437 -19.98 -24.50 -40.26
N LYS A 438 -20.06 -25.71 -39.70
CA LYS A 438 -20.41 -26.90 -40.50
C LYS A 438 -21.83 -26.90 -41.05
N ASN A 439 -22.75 -26.33 -40.29
CA ASN A 439 -24.14 -26.22 -40.74
C ASN A 439 -24.32 -25.13 -41.82
N ASN A 440 -23.57 -24.03 -41.72
CA ASN A 440 -23.61 -22.95 -42.71
C ASN A 440 -22.83 -23.30 -43.99
N SER A 441 -21.81 -24.16 -43.91
CA SER A 441 -21.02 -24.63 -45.04
C SER A 441 -20.93 -26.16 -44.95
N PRO A 442 -22.04 -26.89 -45.24
CA PRO A 442 -22.08 -28.32 -45.14
C PRO A 442 -21.18 -28.94 -46.21
N ARG A 443 -20.56 -30.08 -45.87
CA ARG A 443 -19.85 -30.88 -46.86
C ARG A 443 -20.85 -31.42 -47.84
N THR A 444 -20.69 -31.06 -49.10
CA THR A 444 -21.53 -31.55 -50.17
C THR A 444 -20.85 -32.71 -50.88
N PHE A 445 -21.51 -33.82 -51.02
CA PHE A 445 -21.04 -34.98 -51.78
C PHE A 445 -21.62 -34.87 -53.19
N VAL A 446 -20.74 -34.84 -54.18
CA VAL A 446 -21.12 -34.60 -55.56
C VAL A 446 -20.65 -35.77 -56.43
N ASN A 447 -21.48 -36.32 -57.28
CA ASN A 447 -21.12 -37.24 -58.29
C ASN A 447 -20.45 -36.49 -59.47
N ALA A 448 -19.14 -36.45 -59.48
CA ALA A 448 -18.37 -35.71 -60.48
C ALA A 448 -18.58 -36.16 -61.96
N ARG A 449 -19.25 -37.29 -62.18
CA ARG A 449 -19.55 -37.74 -63.56
C ARG A 449 -20.79 -37.10 -64.14
N ASN A 450 -21.74 -36.71 -63.28
CA ASN A 450 -23.05 -36.24 -63.68
C ASN A 450 -23.30 -34.76 -63.34
N VAL A 451 -22.38 -34.10 -62.70
CA VAL A 451 -22.44 -32.68 -62.27
C VAL A 451 -21.30 -31.90 -62.92
N ASN A 452 -21.59 -30.77 -63.50
CA ASN A 452 -20.54 -29.88 -64.03
C ASN A 452 -19.74 -29.28 -62.84
N MET A 453 -18.52 -29.85 -62.62
CA MET A 453 -17.67 -29.50 -61.50
C MET A 453 -17.12 -28.06 -61.57
N ASP A 454 -16.96 -27.49 -62.77
CA ASP A 454 -16.47 -26.13 -62.94
C ASP A 454 -17.54 -25.15 -62.47
N GLU A 455 -18.82 -25.31 -62.87
CA GLU A 455 -19.92 -24.50 -62.40
C GLU A 455 -20.17 -24.67 -60.90
N PHE A 456 -19.99 -25.87 -60.36
CA PHE A 456 -20.18 -26.16 -58.95
C PHE A 456 -19.06 -25.54 -58.08
N LEU A 457 -17.82 -25.57 -58.53
CA LEU A 457 -16.66 -24.98 -57.81
C LEU A 457 -16.61 -23.47 -57.90
N ASP A 458 -17.07 -22.91 -59.04
CA ASP A 458 -17.15 -21.46 -59.24
C ASP A 458 -18.34 -20.82 -58.52
N ASN A 459 -19.12 -21.61 -57.78
CA ASN A 459 -20.26 -21.17 -56.99
C ASN A 459 -21.34 -20.40 -57.80
N ASN A 460 -21.56 -20.88 -59.04
CA ASN A 460 -22.57 -20.34 -59.96
C ASN A 460 -23.97 -20.57 -59.44
N GLU A 461 -24.86 -19.61 -59.68
CA GLU A 461 -26.29 -19.72 -59.29
C GLU A 461 -27.02 -20.89 -59.97
N ILE A 462 -26.53 -21.31 -61.13
CA ILE A 462 -27.11 -22.41 -61.92
C ILE A 462 -25.98 -23.45 -62.13
N ILE A 463 -26.28 -24.69 -61.72
CA ILE A 463 -25.36 -25.82 -61.85
C ILE A 463 -26.05 -26.84 -62.79
N THR A 464 -25.33 -27.24 -63.84
CA THR A 464 -25.82 -28.23 -64.77
C THR A 464 -25.59 -29.63 -64.21
N VAL A 465 -26.67 -30.44 -64.13
CA VAL A 465 -26.67 -31.81 -63.60
C VAL A 465 -27.35 -32.75 -64.60
N GLU A 466 -26.69 -33.83 -65.00
CA GLU A 466 -27.28 -34.88 -65.80
C GLU A 466 -28.09 -35.85 -64.92
N GLY A 467 -29.38 -35.93 -65.12
CA GLY A 467 -30.29 -36.77 -64.35
C GLY A 467 -30.96 -36.10 -63.13
N ASN A 468 -31.22 -36.89 -62.09
CA ASN A 468 -31.87 -36.37 -60.90
C ASN A 468 -30.89 -35.64 -59.99
N PRO A 469 -31.05 -34.35 -59.71
CA PRO A 469 -30.10 -33.58 -58.81
C PRO A 469 -29.99 -34.19 -57.42
N ASN A 470 -31.09 -34.73 -56.86
CA ASN A 470 -31.07 -35.30 -55.50
C ASN A 470 -30.24 -36.60 -55.37
N GLU A 471 -30.03 -37.30 -56.48
CA GLU A 471 -29.18 -38.53 -56.52
C GLU A 471 -27.71 -38.22 -56.77
N ASN A 472 -27.43 -37.09 -57.39
CA ASN A 472 -26.09 -36.68 -57.77
C ASN A 472 -25.42 -35.67 -56.82
N ILE A 473 -26.21 -34.92 -56.04
CA ILE A 473 -25.73 -34.00 -55.04
C ILE A 473 -26.40 -34.36 -53.70
N PHE A 474 -25.57 -34.78 -52.74
CA PHE A 474 -26.04 -35.08 -51.37
C PHE A 474 -25.44 -34.13 -50.37
N VAL A 475 -26.31 -33.38 -49.69
CA VAL A 475 -25.93 -32.53 -48.56
C VAL A 475 -26.39 -33.24 -47.30
N PRO A 476 -25.49 -33.63 -46.38
CA PRO A 476 -25.91 -34.22 -45.11
C PRO A 476 -26.84 -33.32 -44.33
N PRO A 477 -27.86 -33.88 -43.67
CA PRO A 477 -28.75 -33.07 -42.85
C PRO A 477 -27.93 -32.37 -41.73
N SER A 478 -28.29 -31.12 -41.44
CA SER A 478 -27.72 -30.36 -40.34
C SER A 478 -28.01 -31.05 -39.00
N LEU A 479 -26.99 -31.19 -38.16
CA LEU A 479 -27.16 -31.68 -36.81
C LEU A 479 -27.51 -30.49 -35.89
N PRO A 480 -28.71 -30.43 -35.32
CA PRO A 480 -29.08 -29.37 -34.40
C PRO A 480 -28.18 -29.44 -33.14
N LEU A 481 -27.84 -28.27 -32.59
CA LEU A 481 -27.20 -28.19 -31.28
C LEU A 481 -28.15 -28.79 -30.23
N ALA A 482 -27.64 -29.64 -29.36
CA ALA A 482 -28.40 -30.17 -28.24
C ALA A 482 -28.76 -28.99 -27.28
N GLY A 483 -30.02 -28.91 -26.82
CA GLY A 483 -30.45 -27.87 -25.89
C GLY A 483 -29.61 -27.78 -24.61
N VAL A 484 -29.12 -28.93 -24.14
CA VAL A 484 -28.22 -29.06 -22.98
C VAL A 484 -26.88 -28.29 -23.12
N THR A 485 -26.46 -27.96 -24.35
CA THR A 485 -25.17 -27.27 -24.57
C THR A 485 -25.14 -25.89 -23.93
N MET A 486 -26.23 -25.13 -24.03
CA MET A 486 -26.31 -23.80 -23.41
C MET A 486 -26.49 -23.87 -21.90
N GLU A 487 -27.15 -24.93 -21.40
CA GLU A 487 -27.27 -25.18 -19.95
C GLU A 487 -25.91 -25.48 -19.33
N LEU A 488 -25.02 -26.20 -20.02
CA LEU A 488 -23.67 -26.47 -19.57
C LEU A 488 -22.80 -25.18 -19.53
N VAL A 489 -22.95 -24.29 -20.50
CA VAL A 489 -22.29 -22.97 -20.46
C VAL A 489 -22.76 -22.18 -19.25
N GLN A 490 -24.07 -22.19 -18.98
CA GLN A 490 -24.63 -21.50 -17.80
C GLN A 490 -24.16 -22.14 -16.49
N TYR A 491 -24.08 -23.48 -16.43
CA TYR A 491 -23.52 -24.20 -15.30
C TYR A 491 -22.07 -23.79 -15.04
N ALA A 492 -21.21 -23.80 -16.06
CA ALA A 492 -19.81 -23.37 -15.94
C ALA A 492 -19.72 -21.91 -15.44
N GLN A 493 -20.58 -21.02 -15.94
CA GLN A 493 -20.61 -19.64 -15.49
C GLN A 493 -21.02 -19.51 -14.02
N ASN A 494 -22.04 -20.25 -13.57
CA ASN A 494 -22.47 -20.25 -12.18
C ASN A 494 -21.39 -20.81 -11.24
N GLU A 495 -20.65 -21.84 -11.68
CA GLU A 495 -19.52 -22.38 -10.92
C GLU A 495 -18.37 -21.37 -10.81
N ILE A 496 -18.02 -20.65 -11.89
CA ILE A 496 -17.03 -19.57 -11.87
C ILE A 496 -17.42 -18.50 -10.85
N GLU A 497 -18.70 -18.06 -10.86
CA GLU A 497 -19.18 -17.07 -9.92
C GLU A 497 -19.16 -17.57 -8.46
N SER A 498 -19.52 -18.84 -8.24
CA SER A 498 -19.50 -19.48 -6.93
C SER A 498 -18.08 -19.63 -6.37
N GLN A 499 -17.13 -20.04 -7.22
CA GLN A 499 -15.75 -20.30 -6.82
C GLN A 499 -14.89 -19.03 -6.72
N SER A 500 -15.11 -18.04 -7.59
CA SER A 500 -14.38 -16.77 -7.53
C SER A 500 -14.93 -15.81 -6.47
N GLY A 501 -16.23 -15.90 -6.16
CA GLY A 501 -16.95 -14.89 -5.38
C GLY A 501 -17.21 -13.59 -6.16
N SER A 502 -16.87 -13.54 -7.46
CA SER A 502 -17.13 -12.41 -8.35
C SER A 502 -18.39 -12.68 -9.15
N THR A 503 -19.53 -12.19 -8.65
CA THR A 503 -20.85 -12.42 -9.26
C THR A 503 -21.19 -11.35 -10.29
N ARG A 504 -22.09 -11.65 -11.23
CA ARG A 504 -22.65 -10.68 -12.19
C ARG A 504 -23.25 -9.44 -11.53
N TYR A 505 -23.76 -9.59 -10.31
CA TYR A 505 -24.29 -8.48 -9.52
C TYR A 505 -23.20 -7.48 -9.11
N ASN A 506 -22.05 -7.97 -8.67
CA ASN A 506 -20.89 -7.12 -8.33
C ASN A 506 -20.32 -6.41 -9.57
N GLN A 507 -20.52 -7.01 -10.75
CA GLN A 507 -20.09 -6.47 -12.04
C GLN A 507 -21.09 -5.48 -12.66
N GLY A 508 -22.25 -5.26 -12.02
CA GLY A 508 -23.33 -4.37 -12.53
C GLY A 508 -24.05 -4.89 -13.77
N LEU A 509 -23.88 -6.17 -14.14
CA LEU A 509 -24.38 -6.74 -15.38
C LEU A 509 -25.84 -7.21 -15.31
N ASP A 510 -26.44 -7.34 -14.13
CA ASP A 510 -27.80 -7.83 -13.96
C ASP A 510 -28.62 -6.99 -12.96
N SER A 511 -29.07 -5.83 -13.44
CA SER A 511 -29.92 -4.94 -12.63
C SER A 511 -31.42 -5.35 -12.67
N ASN A 512 -31.86 -6.15 -13.66
CA ASN A 512 -33.26 -6.44 -13.88
C ASN A 512 -33.83 -7.61 -13.02
N SER A 513 -32.98 -8.49 -12.52
CA SER A 513 -33.40 -9.59 -11.64
C SER A 513 -33.57 -9.15 -10.17
N LEU A 514 -33.18 -7.93 -9.85
CA LEU A 514 -33.23 -7.32 -8.52
C LEU A 514 -34.61 -6.71 -8.20
N ASN A 515 -35.69 -7.42 -8.46
CA ASN A 515 -37.04 -7.07 -7.97
C ASN A 515 -37.16 -7.18 -6.43
N SER A 516 -36.06 -7.18 -5.72
CA SER A 516 -35.97 -7.26 -4.27
C SER A 516 -35.65 -5.90 -3.65
N THR A 517 -36.09 -5.69 -2.42
CA THR A 517 -35.87 -4.48 -1.65
C THR A 517 -34.37 -4.12 -1.60
N ALA A 518 -34.00 -2.84 -1.55
CA ALA A 518 -32.64 -2.34 -1.41
C ALA A 518 -31.83 -3.08 -0.32
N THR A 519 -32.49 -3.47 0.78
CA THR A 519 -31.91 -4.25 1.88
C THR A 519 -31.49 -5.66 1.43
N GLY A 520 -32.26 -6.32 0.57
CA GLY A 520 -31.93 -7.65 0.04
C GLY A 520 -30.71 -7.60 -0.89
N ILE A 521 -30.61 -6.57 -1.72
CA ILE A 521 -29.49 -6.32 -2.63
C ILE A 521 -28.20 -6.10 -1.81
N THR A 522 -28.25 -5.23 -0.81
CA THR A 522 -27.12 -4.95 0.07
C THR A 522 -26.65 -6.19 0.82
N ALA A 523 -27.59 -7.05 1.26
CA ALA A 523 -27.25 -8.30 1.94
C ALA A 523 -26.56 -9.31 1.01
N ILE A 524 -27.00 -9.45 -0.24
CA ILE A 524 -26.40 -10.35 -1.24
C ILE A 524 -24.99 -9.85 -1.62
N LEU A 525 -24.83 -8.55 -1.90
CA LEU A 525 -23.52 -7.94 -2.16
C LEU A 525 -22.58 -8.15 -0.98
N GLY A 526 -23.04 -7.93 0.26
CA GLY A 526 -22.25 -8.13 1.46
C GLY A 526 -21.82 -9.59 1.70
N MET A 527 -22.56 -10.58 1.18
CA MET A 527 -22.18 -12.00 1.27
C MET A 527 -21.09 -12.38 0.26
N SER A 528 -21.18 -11.90 -0.98
CA SER A 528 -20.17 -12.18 -2.01
C SER A 528 -18.82 -11.54 -1.66
N GLU A 529 -18.82 -10.40 -0.96
CA GLU A 529 -17.60 -9.72 -0.50
C GLU A 529 -16.89 -10.43 0.66
N LYS A 530 -17.54 -11.31 1.41
CA LYS A 530 -16.92 -11.94 2.60
C LYS A 530 -15.67 -12.75 2.26
N ARG A 531 -15.67 -13.48 1.14
CA ARG A 531 -14.53 -14.26 0.68
C ARG A 531 -13.36 -13.35 0.28
N ASN A 532 -13.66 -12.29 -0.48
CA ASN A 532 -12.66 -11.32 -0.88
C ASN A 532 -12.07 -10.56 0.32
N LYS A 533 -12.89 -10.27 1.34
CA LYS A 533 -12.43 -9.70 2.62
C LYS A 533 -11.51 -10.65 3.38
N MET A 534 -11.75 -11.97 3.34
CA MET A 534 -10.85 -12.96 3.95
C MET A 534 -9.49 -12.96 3.26
N VAL A 535 -9.45 -12.96 1.93
CA VAL A 535 -8.20 -12.91 1.15
C VAL A 535 -7.47 -11.58 1.40
N ALA A 536 -8.20 -10.47 1.37
CA ALA A 536 -7.63 -9.15 1.66
C ALA A 536 -7.04 -9.07 3.08
N ARG A 537 -7.72 -9.67 4.08
CA ARG A 537 -7.19 -9.74 5.45
C ARG A 537 -5.94 -10.61 5.54
N SER A 538 -5.89 -11.74 4.83
CA SER A 538 -4.70 -12.59 4.76
C SER A 538 -3.51 -11.81 4.18
N LEU A 539 -3.71 -11.09 3.08
CA LEU A 539 -2.69 -10.22 2.48
C LEU A 539 -2.26 -9.11 3.44
N ALA A 540 -3.21 -8.49 4.14
CA ALA A 540 -2.89 -7.45 5.13
C ALA A 540 -1.99 -7.96 6.25
N GLU A 541 -2.36 -9.08 6.87
CA GLU A 541 -1.66 -9.60 8.05
C GLU A 541 -0.31 -10.25 7.69
N LYS A 542 -0.20 -10.91 6.53
CA LYS A 542 1.00 -11.66 6.14
C LYS A 542 1.97 -10.88 5.27
N PHE A 543 1.51 -9.86 4.57
CA PHE A 543 2.34 -9.11 3.64
C PHE A 543 2.47 -7.62 4.02
N PHE A 544 1.36 -6.87 4.08
CA PHE A 544 1.44 -5.43 4.27
C PHE A 544 1.90 -5.02 5.67
N ILE A 545 1.38 -5.63 6.73
CA ILE A 545 1.79 -5.33 8.11
C ILE A 545 3.29 -5.60 8.34
N PRO A 546 3.85 -6.75 7.93
CA PRO A 546 5.29 -6.99 8.02
C PRO A 546 6.14 -5.97 7.25
N ILE A 547 5.71 -5.54 6.06
CA ILE A 547 6.39 -4.50 5.30
C ILE A 547 6.39 -3.17 6.04
N TYR A 548 5.24 -2.74 6.58
CA TYR A 548 5.17 -1.50 7.34
C TYR A 548 6.04 -1.54 8.60
N LYS A 549 6.02 -2.65 9.34
CA LYS A 549 6.91 -2.86 10.49
C LYS A 549 8.37 -2.75 10.09
N PHE A 550 8.74 -3.36 8.97
CA PHE A 550 10.12 -3.31 8.49
C PHE A 550 10.53 -1.92 8.00
N ILE A 551 9.63 -1.16 7.35
CA ILE A 551 9.89 0.23 6.98
C ILE A 551 10.20 1.08 8.23
N ILE A 552 9.41 0.92 9.29
CA ILE A 552 9.64 1.66 10.55
C ILE A 552 10.98 1.24 11.20
N LEU A 553 11.33 -0.05 11.15
CA LEU A 553 12.65 -0.52 11.60
C LEU A 553 13.81 0.07 10.78
N LEU A 554 13.61 0.22 9.46
CA LEU A 554 14.58 0.90 8.60
C LEU A 554 14.70 2.38 8.93
N ASP A 555 13.58 3.07 9.20
CA ASP A 555 13.57 4.46 9.63
C ASP A 555 14.30 4.63 10.98
N GLN A 556 14.01 3.78 11.96
CA GLN A 556 14.70 3.78 13.26
C GLN A 556 16.22 3.63 13.10
N LYS A 557 16.69 2.86 12.11
CA LYS A 557 18.10 2.58 11.93
C LYS A 557 18.83 3.61 11.07
N TYR A 558 18.24 3.99 9.94
CA TYR A 558 18.94 4.70 8.86
C TYR A 558 18.45 6.12 8.60
N MET A 559 17.32 6.56 9.19
CA MET A 559 16.83 7.92 9.03
C MET A 559 17.81 8.92 9.68
N ASP A 560 17.96 10.09 9.10
CA ASP A 560 18.71 11.20 9.70
C ASP A 560 17.99 11.67 10.99
N GLU A 561 18.70 12.38 11.88
CA GLU A 561 18.21 12.76 13.22
C GLU A 561 16.85 13.47 13.19
N THR A 562 16.59 14.24 12.13
CA THR A 562 15.31 14.93 11.96
C THR A 562 14.91 14.95 10.50
N GLU A 563 13.77 14.38 10.16
CA GLU A 563 13.16 14.49 8.84
C GLU A 563 11.99 15.47 8.88
N ILE A 564 11.97 16.39 7.91
CA ILE A 564 10.89 17.36 7.74
C ILE A 564 9.99 16.90 6.61
N VAL A 565 8.85 16.33 6.95
CA VAL A 565 7.85 15.89 5.99
C VAL A 565 6.92 17.05 5.66
N ARG A 566 6.91 17.48 4.40
CA ARG A 566 5.97 18.48 3.90
C ARG A 566 4.75 17.78 3.30
N LEU A 567 3.68 17.74 4.06
CA LEU A 567 2.36 17.36 3.58
C LEU A 567 1.65 18.57 2.96
N THR A 568 0.57 18.35 2.23
CA THR A 568 -0.14 19.37 1.44
C THR A 568 -0.49 20.64 2.24
N ASN A 569 -0.69 20.54 3.57
CA ASN A 569 -1.04 21.67 4.43
C ASN A 569 -0.34 21.66 5.80
N LYS A 570 0.52 20.70 6.09
CA LYS A 570 1.21 20.61 7.38
C LYS A 570 2.66 20.27 7.16
N THR A 571 3.55 20.90 7.91
CA THR A 571 4.95 20.51 8.00
C THR A 571 5.11 19.74 9.30
N LEU A 572 5.43 18.46 9.20
CA LEU A 572 5.70 17.59 10.34
C LEU A 572 7.21 17.45 10.48
N SER A 573 7.72 17.69 11.67
CA SER A 573 9.09 17.39 12.05
C SER A 573 9.07 16.12 12.91
N ILE A 574 9.73 15.07 12.44
CA ILE A 574 9.82 13.77 13.11
C ILE A 574 11.27 13.53 13.47
N ARG A 575 11.54 13.24 14.73
CA ARG A 575 12.87 12.90 15.22
C ARG A 575 13.02 11.39 15.28
N LYS A 576 14.25 10.92 15.11
CA LYS A 576 14.57 9.49 15.21
C LYS A 576 14.18 8.89 16.58
N GLU A 577 14.30 9.67 17.65
CA GLU A 577 13.87 9.28 19.01
C GLU A 577 12.37 9.03 19.11
N ASP A 578 11.55 9.72 18.31
CA ASP A 578 10.09 9.57 18.28
C ASP A 578 9.66 8.21 17.68
N LEU A 579 10.55 7.49 16.99
CA LEU A 579 10.28 6.19 16.38
C LEU A 579 10.52 5.00 17.35
N ASP A 580 11.15 5.22 18.50
CA ASP A 580 11.47 4.18 19.49
C ASP A 580 10.34 4.00 20.50
N ILE A 581 9.13 3.74 19.99
CA ILE A 581 7.93 3.47 20.78
C ILE A 581 7.33 2.12 20.42
N ASP A 582 6.66 1.50 21.40
CA ASP A 582 5.83 0.33 21.16
C ASP A 582 4.52 0.75 20.50
N TYR A 583 4.21 0.19 19.32
CA TYR A 583 3.00 0.49 18.57
C TYR A 583 2.35 -0.77 18.01
N ASP A 584 1.03 -0.74 17.96
CA ASP A 584 0.21 -1.73 17.29
C ASP A 584 -0.19 -1.24 15.90
N LEU A 585 0.10 -2.08 14.90
CA LEU A 585 -0.30 -1.84 13.52
C LEU A 585 -1.63 -2.53 13.23
N ILE A 586 -2.62 -1.74 12.87
CA ILE A 586 -3.93 -2.23 12.45
C ILE A 586 -4.13 -1.84 11.00
N VAL A 587 -4.28 -2.84 10.14
CA VAL A 587 -4.69 -2.61 8.74
C VAL A 587 -6.21 -2.67 8.68
N ASN A 588 -6.82 -1.59 8.20
CA ASN A 588 -8.28 -1.47 8.06
C ASN A 588 -8.79 -2.22 6.81
N VAL A 589 -8.60 -3.53 6.76
CA VAL A 589 -9.01 -4.36 5.61
C VAL A 589 -10.51 -4.68 5.59
N GLY A 590 -11.22 -4.41 6.63
CA GLY A 590 -12.56 -4.96 6.81
C GLY A 590 -13.73 -3.98 6.74
N GLN A 591 -13.47 -2.69 6.74
CA GLN A 591 -14.51 -1.66 6.68
C GLN A 591 -14.58 -0.96 5.32
N GLY A 592 -13.64 -1.29 4.44
CA GLY A 592 -13.68 -0.84 3.07
C GLY A 592 -14.93 -1.36 2.40
N ALA A 593 -15.52 -0.57 1.57
CA ALA A 593 -16.62 -0.87 0.67
C ALA A 593 -18.02 -1.11 1.28
N SER A 594 -18.34 -0.71 2.47
CA SER A 594 -19.53 0.09 2.53
C SER A 594 -19.19 1.32 1.70
N THR A 595 -19.79 1.44 0.56
CA THR A 595 -19.52 2.49 -0.40
C THR A 595 -19.25 3.79 0.33
N ARG A 596 -18.29 4.60 -0.15
CA ARG A 596 -18.01 5.96 0.35
C ARG A 596 -19.29 6.70 0.72
N GLU A 597 -20.34 6.44 -0.01
CA GLU A 597 -21.72 6.88 0.24
C GLU A 597 -22.29 6.36 1.57
N ALA A 598 -22.08 5.11 1.93
CA ALA A 598 -22.54 4.57 3.20
C ALA A 598 -21.76 5.13 4.39
N GLN A 599 -20.46 5.36 4.26
CA GLN A 599 -19.65 6.03 5.29
C GLN A 599 -20.12 7.48 5.49
N ILE A 600 -20.36 8.20 4.38
CA ILE A 600 -20.95 9.54 4.44
C ILE A 600 -22.31 9.52 5.15
N GLN A 601 -23.17 8.54 4.83
CA GLN A 601 -24.46 8.40 5.51
C GLN A 601 -24.31 8.09 7.00
N TYR A 602 -23.38 7.22 7.41
CA TYR A 602 -23.12 6.95 8.82
C TYR A 602 -22.55 8.17 9.55
N LEU A 603 -21.64 8.90 8.94
CA LEU A 603 -21.09 10.13 9.52
C LEU A 603 -22.18 11.20 9.68
N LEU A 604 -23.05 11.36 8.68
CA LEU A 604 -24.19 12.27 8.75
C LEU A 604 -25.19 11.83 9.84
N LEU A 605 -25.45 10.53 9.99
CA LEU A 605 -26.30 10.01 11.05
C LEU A 605 -25.71 10.27 12.43
N VAL A 606 -24.41 10.06 12.61
CA VAL A 606 -23.69 10.39 13.85
C VAL A 606 -23.77 11.88 14.13
N MET A 607 -23.48 12.75 13.14
CA MET A 607 -23.55 14.20 13.28
C MET A 607 -24.95 14.69 13.64
N ASN A 608 -25.98 14.18 12.98
CA ASN A 608 -27.33 14.70 13.12
C ASN A 608 -28.11 14.10 14.30
N GLN A 609 -27.86 12.85 14.65
CA GLN A 609 -28.63 12.14 15.68
C GLN A 609 -27.86 11.93 16.98
N LEU A 610 -26.61 11.50 16.93
CA LEU A 610 -25.87 11.10 18.13
C LEU A 610 -25.20 12.29 18.81
N TYR A 611 -24.56 13.17 18.04
CA TYR A 611 -23.82 14.30 18.59
C TYR A 611 -24.67 15.34 19.35
N PRO A 612 -25.87 15.74 18.88
CA PRO A 612 -26.72 16.65 19.64
C PRO A 612 -27.14 16.08 21.00
N GLN A 613 -27.37 14.77 21.07
CA GLN A 613 -27.74 14.09 22.33
C GLN A 613 -26.56 14.04 23.32
N LEU A 614 -25.35 13.74 22.80
CA LEU A 614 -24.12 13.66 23.59
C LEU A 614 -23.60 15.03 24.01
N ALA A 615 -23.85 16.07 23.20
CA ALA A 615 -23.50 17.46 23.55
C ALA A 615 -24.23 17.94 24.80
N GLY A 616 -25.49 17.52 25.00
CA GLY A 616 -26.28 17.84 26.21
C GLY A 616 -25.71 17.21 27.49
N ILE A 617 -24.89 16.18 27.40
CA ILE A 617 -24.25 15.46 28.53
C ILE A 617 -22.82 15.99 28.79
N GLY A 618 -22.28 16.84 27.88
CA GLY A 618 -20.94 17.42 28.02
C GLY A 618 -19.80 16.49 27.57
N VAL A 619 -20.10 15.39 26.90
CA VAL A 619 -19.10 14.41 26.37
C VAL A 619 -18.48 14.90 25.07
N VAL A 620 -19.16 15.74 24.30
CA VAL A 620 -18.72 16.26 23.01
C VAL A 620 -18.03 17.60 23.16
N THR A 621 -16.76 17.68 22.80
CA THR A 621 -16.00 18.91 22.74
C THR A 621 -16.09 19.56 21.34
N PRO A 622 -15.89 20.88 21.21
CA PRO A 622 -15.82 21.53 19.90
C PRO A 622 -14.75 20.91 18.98
N LYS A 623 -13.66 20.41 19.56
CA LYS A 623 -12.58 19.74 18.82
C LYS A 623 -13.03 18.37 18.29
N SER A 624 -13.78 17.58 19.06
CA SER A 624 -14.31 16.30 18.58
C SER A 624 -15.34 16.49 17.45
N TRP A 625 -16.13 17.58 17.51
CA TRP A 625 -17.06 17.95 16.45
C TRP A 625 -16.31 18.39 15.17
N TYR A 626 -15.27 19.19 15.33
CA TYR A 626 -14.38 19.60 14.24
C TYR A 626 -13.73 18.38 13.56
N ASN A 627 -13.16 17.45 14.34
CA ASN A 627 -12.54 16.24 13.80
C ASN A 627 -13.53 15.37 13.01
N LEU A 628 -14.78 15.26 13.46
CA LEU A 628 -15.81 14.53 12.73
C LEU A 628 -16.20 15.23 11.43
N ALA A 629 -16.33 16.56 11.45
CA ALA A 629 -16.62 17.36 10.27
C ALA A 629 -15.47 17.30 9.25
N CYS A 630 -14.21 17.30 9.71
CA CYS A 630 -13.04 17.09 8.87
C CYS A 630 -13.10 15.74 8.13
N LYS A 631 -13.38 14.66 8.87
CA LYS A 631 -13.55 13.32 8.25
C LYS A 631 -14.69 13.29 7.22
N LEU A 632 -15.80 13.95 7.49
CA LEU A 632 -16.91 14.05 6.54
C LEU A 632 -16.51 14.79 5.26
N LEU A 633 -15.80 15.91 5.37
CA LEU A 633 -15.33 16.69 4.21
C LEU A 633 -14.28 15.94 3.41
N GLU A 634 -13.37 15.22 4.06
CA GLU A 634 -12.40 14.33 3.41
C GLU A 634 -13.10 13.21 2.62
N GLN A 635 -14.12 12.60 3.21
CA GLN A 635 -14.94 11.60 2.53
C GLN A 635 -15.77 12.19 1.36
N LEU A 636 -16.14 13.44 1.41
CA LEU A 636 -16.76 14.17 0.29
C LEU A 636 -15.76 14.54 -0.81
N GLY A 637 -14.44 14.32 -0.60
CA GLY A 637 -13.37 14.58 -1.57
C GLY A 637 -12.74 15.97 -1.49
N LEU A 638 -13.10 16.74 -0.47
CA LEU A 638 -12.53 18.05 -0.21
C LEU A 638 -11.26 17.90 0.61
N ARG A 639 -10.10 17.88 -0.05
CA ARG A 639 -8.80 17.61 0.59
C ARG A 639 -8.29 18.75 1.47
N ASP A 640 -8.68 19.99 1.18
CA ASP A 640 -8.24 21.19 1.92
C ASP A 640 -9.27 21.62 2.96
N VAL A 641 -9.41 20.81 4.01
CA VAL A 641 -10.41 21.06 5.07
C VAL A 641 -10.19 22.40 5.78
N SER A 642 -8.93 22.86 5.88
CA SER A 642 -8.58 24.15 6.49
C SER A 642 -9.17 25.38 5.78
N GLN A 643 -9.58 25.25 4.50
CA GLN A 643 -10.27 26.31 3.77
C GLN A 643 -11.75 26.44 4.15
N TYR A 644 -12.33 25.37 4.69
CA TYR A 644 -13.76 25.30 5.01
C TYR A 644 -14.04 25.37 6.51
N LEU A 645 -13.13 24.91 7.35
CA LEU A 645 -13.30 24.84 8.79
C LEU A 645 -12.04 25.37 9.50
N LEU A 646 -12.24 26.26 10.47
CA LEU A 646 -11.19 26.75 11.36
C LEU A 646 -11.03 25.79 12.54
N ASP A 647 -9.79 25.43 12.87
CA ASP A 647 -9.50 24.61 14.06
C ASP A 647 -9.94 25.37 15.34
N PRO A 648 -10.78 24.77 16.18
CA PRO A 648 -11.25 25.39 17.41
C PRO A 648 -10.14 25.84 18.37
N ASP A 649 -8.95 25.21 18.28
CA ASP A 649 -7.79 25.54 19.10
C ASP A 649 -6.97 26.72 18.55
N SER A 650 -7.21 27.11 17.27
CA SER A 650 -6.51 28.22 16.63
C SER A 650 -6.85 29.58 17.30
N GLN A 651 -5.91 30.53 17.26
CA GLN A 651 -6.15 31.89 17.78
C GLN A 651 -7.26 32.61 17.02
N GLU A 652 -7.39 32.35 15.71
CA GLU A 652 -8.42 32.92 14.86
C GLU A 652 -9.83 32.42 15.23
N ALA A 653 -9.97 31.12 15.49
CA ALA A 653 -11.23 30.52 15.91
C ALA A 653 -11.66 31.02 17.31
N LYS A 654 -10.70 31.17 18.22
CA LYS A 654 -10.97 31.72 19.56
C LYS A 654 -11.43 33.19 19.49
N ALA A 655 -10.78 34.01 18.65
CA ALA A 655 -11.17 35.39 18.41
C ALA A 655 -12.56 35.49 17.75
N ALA A 656 -12.86 34.64 16.77
CA ALA A 656 -14.17 34.56 16.13
C ALA A 656 -15.27 34.14 17.12
N ALA A 657 -14.98 33.13 17.96
CA ALA A 657 -15.91 32.66 19.00
C ALA A 657 -16.20 33.73 20.06
N GLU A 658 -15.22 34.56 20.42
CA GLU A 658 -15.43 35.73 21.33
C GLU A 658 -16.29 36.79 20.66
N GLN A 659 -16.07 37.09 19.37
CA GLN A 659 -16.91 38.04 18.63
C GLN A 659 -18.38 37.59 18.58
N VAL A 660 -18.63 36.32 18.26
CA VAL A 660 -19.98 35.73 18.23
C VAL A 660 -20.65 35.81 19.64
N LYS A 661 -19.89 35.54 20.70
CA LYS A 661 -20.41 35.69 22.06
C LYS A 661 -20.76 37.14 22.40
N ILE A 662 -19.95 38.10 21.96
CA ILE A 662 -20.21 39.54 22.14
C ILE A 662 -21.45 39.96 21.34
N GLU A 663 -21.58 39.53 20.09
CA GLU A 663 -22.78 39.79 19.28
C GLU A 663 -24.05 39.17 19.86
N GLN A 664 -23.98 37.93 20.35
CA GLN A 664 -25.10 37.28 21.01
C GLN A 664 -25.48 37.97 22.32
N ALA A 665 -24.50 38.41 23.09
CA ALA A 665 -24.75 39.17 24.30
C ALA A 665 -25.38 40.56 24.00
N GLN A 666 -24.91 41.22 22.94
CA GLN A 666 -25.49 42.48 22.45
C GLN A 666 -26.93 42.29 21.93
N ALA A 667 -27.18 41.22 21.15
CA ALA A 667 -28.52 40.90 20.67
C ALA A 667 -29.48 40.55 21.82
N GLN A 668 -29.03 39.81 22.85
CA GLN A 668 -29.81 39.51 24.03
C GLN A 668 -30.06 40.79 24.89
N ALA A 669 -29.07 41.66 25.00
CA ALA A 669 -29.23 42.95 25.69
C ALA A 669 -30.23 43.88 24.96
N GLN A 670 -30.19 43.89 23.62
CA GLN A 670 -31.13 44.63 22.78
C GLN A 670 -32.54 44.05 22.87
N ALA A 671 -32.70 42.73 22.82
CA ALA A 671 -34.00 42.06 23.03
C ALA A 671 -34.56 42.29 24.44
N MET A 672 -33.68 42.36 25.46
CA MET A 672 -34.06 42.75 26.83
C MET A 672 -34.50 44.21 26.92
N GLN A 673 -33.80 45.13 26.25
CA GLN A 673 -34.18 46.55 26.19
C GLN A 673 -35.52 46.74 25.46
N ASP A 674 -35.73 46.04 24.34
CA ASP A 674 -37.00 46.07 23.59
C ASP A 674 -38.15 45.51 24.44
N ASN A 675 -37.92 44.40 25.16
CA ASN A 675 -38.92 43.85 26.10
C ASN A 675 -39.17 44.80 27.28
N LEU A 676 -38.15 45.47 27.75
CA LEU A 676 -38.31 46.51 28.82
C LEU A 676 -39.08 47.72 28.33
N GLN A 677 -38.82 48.22 27.13
CA GLN A 677 -39.57 49.30 26.50
C GLN A 677 -41.02 48.89 26.24
N LEU A 678 -41.25 47.64 25.75
CA LEU A 678 -42.60 47.09 25.62
C LEU A 678 -43.35 46.95 26.95
N SER A 679 -42.64 46.59 28.03
CA SER A 679 -43.24 46.50 29.38
C SER A 679 -43.53 47.88 29.95
N ILE A 680 -42.67 48.89 29.73
CA ILE A 680 -42.88 50.28 30.11
C ILE A 680 -44.04 50.89 29.31
N ALA A 681 -44.10 50.63 27.99
CA ALA A 681 -45.21 51.03 27.14
C ALA A 681 -46.54 50.39 27.58
N LYS A 682 -46.52 49.11 28.00
CA LYS A 682 -47.69 48.44 28.56
C LYS A 682 -48.09 48.94 29.94
N SER A 683 -47.14 49.40 30.78
CA SER A 683 -47.44 49.98 32.11
C SER A 683 -47.88 51.43 32.07
N SER A 684 -47.59 52.17 31.01
CA SER A 684 -48.01 53.58 30.83
C SER A 684 -49.41 53.73 30.21
N ILE A 685 -50.06 52.60 29.83
CA ILE A 685 -51.47 52.63 29.39
C ILE A 685 -52.33 52.67 30.63
N PRO A 686 -53.13 53.80 30.88
CA PRO A 686 -54.05 53.85 31.97
C PRO A 686 -55.06 52.71 31.82
N ARG A 687 -55.19 51.83 32.83
CA ARG A 687 -56.23 50.82 32.94
C ARG A 687 -57.59 51.52 33.18
N PHE A 688 -58.29 51.71 32.09
CA PHE A 688 -59.72 52.03 32.21
C PHE A 688 -60.47 50.77 32.68
N THR A 689 -61.06 50.85 33.83
CA THR A 689 -61.83 49.79 34.49
C THR A 689 -63.28 49.68 33.96
N THR A 690 -63.63 50.36 32.89
CA THR A 690 -64.92 50.26 32.24
C THR A 690 -64.85 49.26 31.07
N ASN A 691 -65.70 48.24 31.10
CA ASN A 691 -65.85 47.30 30.04
C ASN A 691 -66.27 48.04 28.77
N LEU A 692 -65.67 47.69 27.64
CA LEU A 692 -65.93 48.28 26.32
C LEU A 692 -67.39 48.16 25.93
N LYS A 693 -68.10 47.18 26.49
CA LYS A 693 -69.55 46.92 26.27
C LYS A 693 -70.48 47.97 26.96
N ASP A 694 -69.96 48.73 27.93
CA ASP A 694 -70.75 49.70 28.69
C ASP A 694 -70.62 51.11 28.08
N LEU A 695 -69.89 51.31 27.00
CA LEU A 695 -69.77 52.60 26.31
C LEU A 695 -70.81 52.69 25.15
N PRO A 696 -71.25 53.93 24.82
CA PRO A 696 -72.15 54.15 23.70
C PRO A 696 -71.52 53.62 22.39
N PRO A 697 -72.35 53.08 21.50
CA PRO A 697 -71.83 52.36 20.25
C PRO A 697 -70.88 53.23 19.42
N ASP A 698 -71.10 54.49 19.32
CA ASP A 698 -70.22 55.43 18.57
C ASP A 698 -68.85 55.61 19.18
N VAL A 699 -68.73 55.56 20.49
CA VAL A 699 -67.45 55.66 21.23
C VAL A 699 -66.70 54.29 21.14
N GLN A 700 -67.44 53.19 21.10
CA GLN A 700 -66.83 51.87 20.88
C GLN A 700 -66.21 51.76 19.47
N ARG A 701 -66.93 52.23 18.45
CA ARG A 701 -66.44 52.28 17.10
C ARG A 701 -65.21 53.16 16.94
N GLN A 702 -65.18 54.32 17.54
CA GLN A 702 -64.02 55.22 17.44
C GLN A 702 -62.82 54.69 18.18
N TYR A 703 -63.02 54.02 19.33
CA TYR A 703 -61.93 53.35 20.06
C TYR A 703 -61.32 52.19 19.31
N ILE A 704 -62.15 51.40 18.64
CA ILE A 704 -61.73 50.28 17.82
C ILE A 704 -60.97 50.80 16.57
N LYS A 705 -61.43 51.85 15.94
CA LYS A 705 -60.77 52.48 14.81
C LYS A 705 -59.40 53.10 15.18
N ASP A 706 -59.29 53.79 16.30
CA ASP A 706 -58.06 54.46 16.73
C ASP A 706 -57.02 53.51 17.29
N LYS A 707 -57.44 52.39 17.88
CA LYS A 707 -56.47 51.43 18.49
C LYS A 707 -56.13 50.24 17.63
N LEU A 708 -57.03 49.79 16.80
CA LEU A 708 -56.84 48.56 15.97
C LEU A 708 -56.77 48.86 14.47
N GLY A 709 -57.02 50.10 14.06
CA GLY A 709 -56.98 50.48 12.65
C GLY A 709 -58.05 49.81 11.76
N ILE A 710 -59.07 49.22 12.42
CA ILE A 710 -60.12 48.49 11.73
C ILE A 710 -61.36 49.42 11.64
N ASP A 711 -61.75 49.78 10.43
CA ASP A 711 -62.95 50.55 10.14
C ASP A 711 -64.18 49.64 10.12
N THR A 712 -64.91 49.52 11.21
CA THR A 712 -66.09 48.68 11.32
C THR A 712 -67.32 49.43 10.72
N THR A 713 -67.51 49.26 9.45
CA THR A 713 -68.74 49.55 8.75
C THR A 713 -69.75 48.42 9.02
N GLU A 714 -71.06 48.74 9.01
CA GLU A 714 -72.13 47.75 9.28
C GLU A 714 -72.05 46.51 8.43
N GLN A 715 -71.42 46.55 7.25
CA GLN A 715 -71.18 45.40 6.37
C GLN A 715 -70.15 44.40 6.91
N ALA A 716 -69.11 44.87 7.60
CA ALA A 716 -68.08 43.99 8.18
C ALA A 716 -68.55 43.18 9.39
N ILE A 717 -69.56 43.69 10.08
CA ILE A 717 -70.18 42.97 11.23
C ILE A 717 -71.06 41.84 10.73
N VAL A 718 -71.76 42.03 9.64
CA VAL A 718 -72.63 41.02 9.04
C VAL A 718 -71.77 39.89 8.41
N GLU A 719 -70.69 40.20 7.72
CA GLU A 719 -69.76 39.19 7.18
C GLU A 719 -69.07 38.37 8.29
N HIS A 720 -68.78 38.96 9.44
CA HIS A 720 -68.18 38.23 10.56
C HIS A 720 -69.20 37.35 11.31
N GLU A 721 -70.43 37.75 11.41
CA GLU A 721 -71.51 36.88 11.94
C GLU A 721 -71.86 35.74 11.01
N GLU A 722 -71.84 35.93 9.67
CA GLU A 722 -72.03 34.87 8.69
C GLU A 722 -70.84 33.88 8.67
N PHE A 723 -69.60 34.36 8.87
CA PHE A 723 -68.41 33.50 8.95
C PHE A 723 -68.42 32.62 10.20
N MET A 724 -68.87 33.15 11.35
CA MET A 724 -68.95 32.39 12.61
C MET A 724 -70.12 31.42 12.69
N GLN A 725 -71.14 31.53 11.77
CA GLN A 725 -72.27 30.59 11.69
C GLN A 725 -72.00 29.43 10.73
N ASN A 726 -70.95 29.51 9.88
CA ASN A 726 -70.60 28.43 8.93
C ASN A 726 -69.50 27.50 9.42
N ASP A 727 -68.87 27.73 10.57
CA ASP A 727 -67.80 26.88 11.16
C ASP A 727 -68.24 26.19 12.48
N GLY A 728 -69.55 25.84 12.56
CA GLY A 728 -70.14 25.07 13.65
C GLY A 728 -70.45 23.63 13.24
#